data_208ad41624b9e95cf010f1fb3733a068
#
_entry.id   208ad41624b9e95cf010f1fb3733a068
#
_cell.length_a   1.000
_cell.length_b   1.000
_cell.length_c   1.000
_cell.angle_alpha   90.00
_cell.angle_beta   90.00
_cell.angle_gamma   90.00
#
_symmetry.space_group_name_H-M   'P 1'
#
loop_
_entity.id
_entity.type
_entity.pdbx_description
1 polymer ?
#
loop_
_entity_poly.entity_id
_entity_poly.type
_entity_poly.pdbx_seq_one_letter_code
_entity_poly.pdbx_strand_id
1 'polypeptide(L)'
;MFDPDPQPRLFALPPGVDFARELVDGLRARLAGAPPEAMARVRLIVNTRRMARRLFEVFQDGPPSLLPKIALVSDPGGLPADPEAPPLARELELAGAVGQLIAAQPDLAPPAARFALGRGLAALMDEMAAEGVEPAALDSLDVGAHAAHWARTRLFLSVIARAWGGPPGRAAAERARVAALLAQWRAAPPCDPVIVAGSTGSRGATAMLMQAVAGLPQGALVLPGFDFDMPAEAWAALATDRAEDHPQHRFHALLAGLGTGPEAVRRWTDRSPPSPARNRILSLALRPAPVTDAWRAQAPDAATAAAAVAELTLVEAPDPRAEALAIALILRQAAEGGERAALITPDRVLARRVTAALDRWRLRPDDSAGMPLGQSAPGRFLRLVAQIMATRLDAETLLAALKHPLTHSGATPDRHGLFVARLELRLRRHGPAFPDAAALRPGNRQDAAEAQWRDWLVDWVAAATAGSGATAPLPQTVARHRALAEALAAGPGGSGAGALWEETAGEVARAAMDRLAEAAPAGGRVTPADYATLLDTVLAGDEVRSPVEGHPRLLIQGTLEARAGGLDLAILGGLNEGGWPSLPAADPWLNRAMRRALGLPLPERRIGLAAHDFQQAAALPRVVLSRAARDDEAETLPARWLTRLTGLLAGSGPGGQAALAAMRGRGAAWLALGAALETPAAGTGGQRAGRPAPRPPLAARPRALSVTRVGLLVR
;
A
#
# COMPACT_ATOMS: atom_id res chain seq x y z
N MET A 1 -22.97 -29.01 -13.69
CA MET A 1 -21.85 -28.95 -12.74
C MET A 1 -22.35 -29.15 -11.31
N PHE A 2 -23.44 -28.51 -10.95
CA PHE A 2 -24.02 -28.65 -9.61
C PHE A 2 -25.41 -29.30 -9.72
N ASP A 3 -25.69 -30.23 -8.82
CA ASP A 3 -27.06 -30.81 -8.70
C ASP A 3 -28.03 -29.74 -8.20
N PRO A 4 -29.32 -29.85 -8.55
CA PRO A 4 -30.34 -28.96 -8.02
C PRO A 4 -30.33 -28.98 -6.47
N ASP A 5 -30.20 -27.82 -5.87
CA ASP A 5 -30.17 -27.66 -4.42
C ASP A 5 -30.94 -26.38 -4.07
N PRO A 6 -31.96 -26.46 -3.20
CA PRO A 6 -32.70 -25.27 -2.78
C PRO A 6 -31.89 -24.34 -1.88
N GLN A 7 -30.79 -24.86 -1.30
CA GLN A 7 -29.91 -24.06 -0.45
C GLN A 7 -28.78 -23.42 -1.27
N PRO A 8 -28.29 -22.23 -0.83
CA PRO A 8 -27.12 -21.61 -1.44
C PRO A 8 -25.89 -22.53 -1.43
N ARG A 9 -25.19 -22.63 -2.57
CA ARG A 9 -23.97 -23.44 -2.66
C ARG A 9 -22.77 -22.67 -2.15
N LEU A 10 -22.50 -22.87 -0.88
CA LEU A 10 -21.41 -22.22 -0.16
C LEU A 10 -20.27 -23.20 0.04
N PHE A 11 -19.15 -22.89 -0.55
CA PHE A 11 -17.91 -23.62 -0.39
C PHE A 11 -16.82 -22.72 0.17
N ALA A 12 -15.82 -23.33 0.81
CA ALA A 12 -14.67 -22.62 1.27
C ALA A 12 -13.41 -23.49 1.25
N LEU A 13 -12.28 -22.82 1.30
CA LEU A 13 -10.96 -23.41 1.52
C LEU A 13 -10.41 -22.93 2.86
N PRO A 14 -9.72 -23.80 3.64
CA PRO A 14 -9.14 -23.43 4.92
C PRO A 14 -7.94 -22.48 4.72
N PRO A 15 -7.50 -21.76 5.78
CA PRO A 15 -6.28 -20.97 5.73
C PRO A 15 -5.04 -21.79 5.39
N GLY A 16 -4.10 -21.21 4.64
CA GLY A 16 -2.79 -21.79 4.34
C GLY A 16 -2.70 -22.67 3.10
N VAL A 17 -3.82 -23.04 2.47
CA VAL A 17 -3.80 -23.77 1.20
C VAL A 17 -3.49 -22.84 0.02
N ASP A 18 -2.92 -23.38 -1.06
CA ASP A 18 -2.82 -22.64 -2.34
C ASP A 18 -4.21 -22.50 -2.95
N PHE A 19 -4.85 -21.37 -2.66
CA PHE A 19 -6.23 -21.12 -3.05
C PHE A 19 -6.47 -21.28 -4.55
N ALA A 20 -5.57 -20.76 -5.39
CA ALA A 20 -5.74 -20.82 -6.84
C ALA A 20 -5.65 -22.27 -7.35
N ARG A 21 -4.69 -23.06 -6.84
CA ARG A 21 -4.54 -24.48 -7.20
C ARG A 21 -5.74 -25.29 -6.75
N GLU A 22 -6.14 -25.16 -5.49
CA GLU A 22 -7.31 -25.87 -4.96
C GLU A 22 -8.60 -25.50 -5.69
N LEU A 23 -8.74 -24.23 -6.09
CA LEU A 23 -9.89 -23.78 -6.88
C LEU A 23 -9.94 -24.50 -8.23
N VAL A 24 -8.82 -24.59 -8.94
CA VAL A 24 -8.72 -25.28 -10.24
C VAL A 24 -8.92 -26.80 -10.08
N ASP A 25 -8.31 -27.42 -9.07
CA ASP A 25 -8.45 -28.86 -8.81
C ASP A 25 -9.89 -29.22 -8.49
N GLY A 26 -10.58 -28.43 -7.68
CA GLY A 26 -12.01 -28.60 -7.39
C GLY A 26 -12.91 -28.36 -8.60
N LEU A 27 -12.57 -27.46 -9.53
CA LEU A 27 -13.26 -27.30 -10.81
C LEU A 27 -13.10 -28.54 -11.68
N ARG A 28 -11.87 -29.04 -11.82
CA ARG A 28 -11.57 -30.24 -12.60
C ARG A 28 -12.29 -31.47 -12.06
N ALA A 29 -12.29 -31.63 -10.73
CA ALA A 29 -12.99 -32.73 -10.09
C ALA A 29 -14.50 -32.74 -10.36
N ARG A 30 -15.14 -31.57 -10.31
CA ARG A 30 -16.59 -31.41 -10.55
C ARG A 30 -16.99 -31.51 -12.01
N LEU A 31 -16.05 -31.35 -12.92
CA LEU A 31 -16.25 -31.51 -14.36
C LEU A 31 -15.66 -32.84 -14.89
N ALA A 32 -15.19 -33.69 -14.00
CA ALA A 32 -14.70 -35.00 -14.38
C ALA A 32 -15.81 -35.80 -15.13
N GLY A 33 -15.49 -36.31 -16.32
CA GLY A 33 -16.42 -36.99 -17.20
C GLY A 33 -17.35 -36.09 -18.02
N ALA A 34 -17.33 -34.77 -17.83
CA ALA A 34 -18.00 -33.82 -18.70
C ALA A 34 -17.18 -33.57 -19.98
N PRO A 35 -17.84 -33.16 -21.09
CA PRO A 35 -17.11 -32.83 -22.32
C PRO A 35 -16.16 -31.63 -22.09
N PRO A 36 -15.03 -31.54 -22.85
CA PRO A 36 -13.99 -30.54 -22.63
C PRO A 36 -14.47 -29.08 -22.62
N GLU A 37 -15.49 -28.77 -23.41
CA GLU A 37 -16.10 -27.43 -23.49
C GLU A 37 -16.87 -27.03 -22.24
N ALA A 38 -17.18 -27.97 -21.33
CA ALA A 38 -17.86 -27.67 -20.08
C ALA A 38 -17.03 -26.70 -19.21
N MET A 39 -15.69 -26.78 -19.25
CA MET A 39 -14.81 -25.83 -18.56
C MET A 39 -14.94 -24.42 -19.14
N ALA A 40 -14.99 -24.28 -20.46
CA ALA A 40 -15.12 -22.98 -21.13
C ALA A 40 -16.48 -22.28 -20.90
N ARG A 41 -17.50 -23.04 -20.46
CA ARG A 41 -18.79 -22.48 -20.07
C ARG A 41 -18.79 -21.90 -18.66
N VAL A 42 -17.89 -22.34 -17.78
CA VAL A 42 -17.79 -21.81 -16.40
C VAL A 42 -17.41 -20.34 -16.43
N ARG A 43 -18.22 -19.48 -15.79
CA ARG A 43 -17.87 -18.09 -15.50
C ARG A 43 -17.28 -18.03 -14.11
N LEU A 44 -15.99 -17.72 -14.02
CA LEU A 44 -15.24 -17.62 -12.77
C LEU A 44 -14.96 -16.14 -12.46
N ILE A 45 -15.57 -15.60 -11.42
CA ILE A 45 -15.43 -14.21 -11.00
C ILE A 45 -14.49 -14.16 -9.81
N VAL A 46 -13.36 -13.44 -9.95
CA VAL A 46 -12.31 -13.36 -8.94
C VAL A 46 -12.06 -11.93 -8.48
N ASN A 47 -11.46 -11.77 -7.31
CA ASN A 47 -11.29 -10.47 -6.63
C ASN A 47 -10.21 -9.58 -7.23
N THR A 48 -9.13 -10.13 -7.81
CA THR A 48 -7.97 -9.35 -8.28
C THR A 48 -7.42 -9.87 -9.61
N ARG A 49 -6.78 -8.97 -10.37
CA ARG A 49 -6.04 -9.34 -11.59
C ARG A 49 -4.90 -10.32 -11.29
N ARG A 50 -4.29 -10.25 -10.10
CA ARG A 50 -3.22 -11.16 -9.69
C ARG A 50 -3.77 -12.58 -9.49
N MET A 51 -4.93 -12.73 -8.84
CA MET A 51 -5.61 -14.02 -8.74
C MET A 51 -5.93 -14.59 -10.13
N ALA A 52 -6.45 -13.77 -11.05
CA ALA A 52 -6.69 -14.19 -12.42
C ALA A 52 -5.41 -14.69 -13.10
N ARG A 53 -4.30 -13.94 -12.99
CA ARG A 53 -2.99 -14.36 -13.54
C ARG A 53 -2.51 -15.68 -12.91
N ARG A 54 -2.61 -15.82 -11.58
CA ARG A 54 -2.22 -17.04 -10.88
C ARG A 54 -3.04 -18.25 -11.33
N LEU A 55 -4.32 -18.08 -11.60
CA LEU A 55 -5.16 -19.14 -12.17
C LEU A 55 -4.69 -19.56 -13.56
N PHE A 56 -4.35 -18.60 -14.43
CA PHE A 56 -3.75 -18.92 -15.73
C PHE A 56 -2.47 -19.74 -15.59
N GLU A 57 -1.55 -19.36 -14.68
CA GLU A 57 -0.33 -20.14 -14.39
C GLU A 57 -0.69 -21.57 -13.96
N VAL A 58 -1.62 -21.74 -13.02
CA VAL A 58 -2.05 -23.08 -12.54
C VAL A 58 -2.68 -23.92 -13.65
N PHE A 59 -3.45 -23.31 -14.56
CA PHE A 59 -3.99 -24.03 -15.71
C PHE A 59 -2.89 -24.45 -16.68
N GLN A 60 -1.88 -23.58 -16.94
CA GLN A 60 -0.74 -23.87 -17.82
C GLN A 60 0.17 -24.97 -17.26
N ASP A 61 0.37 -25.03 -15.94
CA ASP A 61 1.17 -26.07 -15.27
C ASP A 61 0.46 -27.44 -15.21
N GLY A 62 -0.81 -27.49 -15.59
CA GLY A 62 -1.64 -28.69 -15.49
C GLY A 62 -1.87 -29.38 -16.82
N PRO A 63 -2.73 -30.43 -16.85
CA PRO A 63 -3.10 -31.09 -18.10
C PRO A 63 -3.83 -30.12 -19.04
N PRO A 64 -3.67 -30.28 -20.37
CA PRO A 64 -4.33 -29.45 -21.37
C PRO A 64 -5.84 -29.41 -21.14
N SER A 65 -6.39 -28.20 -21.05
CA SER A 65 -7.84 -27.97 -20.88
C SER A 65 -8.24 -26.62 -21.45
N LEU A 66 -9.51 -26.49 -21.82
CA LEU A 66 -10.07 -25.18 -22.10
C LEU A 66 -10.13 -24.37 -20.80
N LEU A 67 -9.97 -23.06 -20.91
CA LEU A 67 -10.00 -22.14 -19.77
C LEU A 67 -11.44 -21.71 -19.46
N PRO A 68 -11.80 -21.51 -18.19
CA PRO A 68 -13.06 -20.85 -17.82
C PRO A 68 -13.03 -19.37 -18.24
N LYS A 69 -14.19 -18.75 -18.33
CA LYS A 69 -14.34 -17.30 -18.55
C LYS A 69 -14.00 -16.57 -17.24
N ILE A 70 -12.75 -16.10 -17.10
CA ILE A 70 -12.31 -15.41 -15.89
C ILE A 70 -12.68 -13.94 -16.00
N ALA A 71 -13.44 -13.43 -15.03
CA ALA A 71 -13.83 -12.03 -14.87
C ALA A 71 -13.42 -11.50 -13.50
N LEU A 72 -13.38 -10.17 -13.35
CA LEU A 72 -13.13 -9.54 -12.05
C LEU A 72 -14.44 -9.15 -11.38
N VAL A 73 -14.46 -9.13 -10.05
CA VAL A 73 -15.61 -8.63 -9.28
C VAL A 73 -15.94 -7.18 -9.65
N SER A 74 -14.95 -6.36 -10.00
CA SER A 74 -15.14 -4.99 -10.48
C SER A 74 -15.75 -4.90 -11.89
N ASP A 75 -15.68 -5.98 -12.67
CA ASP A 75 -16.26 -6.10 -14.01
C ASP A 75 -16.78 -7.54 -14.24
N PRO A 76 -17.89 -7.91 -13.61
CA PRO A 76 -18.37 -9.29 -13.64
C PRO A 76 -19.10 -9.69 -14.92
N GLY A 77 -19.42 -8.74 -15.80
CA GLY A 77 -20.29 -9.00 -16.94
C GLY A 77 -19.90 -8.40 -18.28
N GLY A 78 -18.83 -7.58 -18.36
CA GLY A 78 -18.46 -6.85 -19.59
C GLY A 78 -19.57 -5.90 -20.05
N LEU A 79 -20.38 -5.37 -19.14
CA LEU A 79 -21.36 -4.34 -19.43
C LEU A 79 -20.63 -3.01 -19.71
N PRO A 80 -21.14 -2.19 -20.68
CA PRO A 80 -20.55 -0.87 -20.90
C PRO A 80 -20.57 -0.08 -19.60
N ALA A 81 -19.43 0.54 -19.28
CA ALA A 81 -19.35 1.43 -18.14
C ALA A 81 -20.02 2.76 -18.49
N ASP A 82 -20.89 3.24 -17.63
CA ASP A 82 -21.29 4.63 -17.66
C ASP A 82 -20.07 5.51 -17.47
N PRO A 83 -20.01 6.70 -18.09
CA PRO A 83 -18.90 7.62 -17.91
C PRO A 83 -18.79 7.99 -16.42
N GLU A 84 -17.69 7.54 -15.80
CA GLU A 84 -17.37 7.90 -14.41
C GLU A 84 -16.80 9.34 -14.40
N ALA A 85 -17.15 10.14 -13.40
CA ALA A 85 -16.44 11.38 -13.17
C ALA A 85 -14.95 11.08 -12.91
N PRO A 86 -14.01 11.80 -13.57
CA PRO A 86 -12.60 11.64 -13.23
C PRO A 86 -12.39 11.87 -11.73
N PRO A 87 -11.81 10.93 -10.99
CA PRO A 87 -11.76 11.00 -9.53
C PRO A 87 -11.15 12.31 -9.01
N LEU A 88 -10.07 12.78 -9.66
CA LEU A 88 -9.39 14.01 -9.28
C LEU A 88 -10.24 15.27 -9.54
N ALA A 89 -10.99 15.31 -10.64
CA ALA A 89 -11.89 16.45 -10.93
C ALA A 89 -12.97 16.58 -9.85
N ARG A 90 -13.58 15.47 -9.46
CA ARG A 90 -14.57 15.41 -8.38
C ARG A 90 -13.98 15.84 -7.02
N GLU A 91 -12.77 15.36 -6.68
CA GLU A 91 -12.07 15.80 -5.48
C GLU A 91 -11.83 17.31 -5.47
N LEU A 92 -11.44 17.91 -6.62
CA LEU A 92 -11.19 19.33 -6.77
C LEU A 92 -12.48 20.16 -6.72
N GLU A 93 -13.58 19.69 -7.30
CA GLU A 93 -14.89 20.33 -7.18
C GLU A 93 -15.35 20.39 -5.71
N LEU A 94 -15.24 19.28 -5.00
CA LEU A 94 -15.57 19.23 -3.58
C LEU A 94 -14.62 20.10 -2.74
N ALA A 95 -13.33 20.13 -3.06
CA ALA A 95 -12.36 21.01 -2.42
C ALA A 95 -12.70 22.50 -2.65
N GLY A 96 -13.22 22.84 -3.84
CA GLY A 96 -13.73 24.16 -4.17
C GLY A 96 -14.94 24.55 -3.31
N ALA A 97 -15.93 23.66 -3.20
CA ALA A 97 -17.12 23.87 -2.37
C ALA A 97 -16.78 23.99 -0.87
N VAL A 98 -15.89 23.10 -0.37
CA VAL A 98 -15.35 23.17 0.99
C VAL A 98 -14.58 24.47 1.22
N GLY A 99 -13.80 24.92 0.24
CA GLY A 99 -13.05 26.17 0.30
C GLY A 99 -13.95 27.38 0.41
N GLN A 100 -15.08 27.44 -0.32
CA GLN A 100 -16.08 28.48 -0.19
C GLN A 100 -16.73 28.52 1.20
N LEU A 101 -16.99 27.31 1.76
CA LEU A 101 -17.55 27.21 3.10
C LEU A 101 -16.56 27.68 4.18
N ILE A 102 -15.28 27.32 4.06
CA ILE A 102 -14.22 27.79 4.96
C ILE A 102 -14.04 29.32 4.84
N ALA A 103 -14.11 29.87 3.64
CA ALA A 103 -14.00 31.33 3.43
C ALA A 103 -15.15 32.08 4.08
N ALA A 104 -16.39 31.52 4.05
CA ALA A 104 -17.55 32.11 4.71
C ALA A 104 -17.50 31.96 6.25
N GLN A 105 -16.84 30.92 6.75
CA GLN A 105 -16.70 30.57 8.19
C GLN A 105 -15.28 30.11 8.50
N PRO A 106 -14.32 31.05 8.73
CA PRO A 106 -12.90 30.70 8.92
C PRO A 106 -12.59 29.82 10.12
N ASP A 107 -13.49 29.80 11.11
CA ASP A 107 -13.34 28.96 12.33
C ASP A 107 -13.56 27.46 12.08
N LEU A 108 -14.07 27.07 10.90
CA LEU A 108 -14.34 25.67 10.57
C LEU A 108 -13.05 24.88 10.37
N ALA A 109 -12.14 25.41 9.56
CA ALA A 109 -10.85 24.80 9.27
C ALA A 109 -9.87 25.80 8.63
N PRO A 110 -8.55 25.56 8.68
CA PRO A 110 -7.58 26.35 7.93
C PRO A 110 -7.83 26.25 6.42
N PRO A 111 -7.64 27.31 5.63
CA PRO A 111 -7.82 27.29 4.17
C PRO A 111 -7.04 26.19 3.44
N ALA A 112 -5.83 25.85 3.94
CA ALA A 112 -4.99 24.77 3.39
C ALA A 112 -5.63 23.38 3.52
N ALA A 113 -6.56 23.17 4.47
CA ALA A 113 -7.21 21.88 4.68
C ALA A 113 -8.24 21.52 3.58
N ARG A 114 -8.64 22.44 2.71
CA ARG A 114 -9.71 22.24 1.72
C ARG A 114 -9.52 21.02 0.83
N PHE A 115 -8.29 20.74 0.39
CA PHE A 115 -8.00 19.59 -0.48
C PHE A 115 -8.11 18.26 0.26
N ALA A 116 -7.57 18.19 1.49
CA ALA A 116 -7.68 17.00 2.34
C ALA A 116 -9.13 16.73 2.73
N LEU A 117 -9.88 17.76 3.09
CA LEU A 117 -11.30 17.68 3.42
C LEU A 117 -12.14 17.31 2.18
N GLY A 118 -11.90 17.92 1.01
CA GLY A 118 -12.57 17.60 -0.23
C GLY A 118 -12.38 16.12 -0.62
N ARG A 119 -11.15 15.61 -0.51
CA ARG A 119 -10.85 14.20 -0.72
C ARG A 119 -11.56 13.29 0.30
N GLY A 120 -11.53 13.64 1.59
CA GLY A 120 -12.24 12.90 2.63
C GLY A 120 -13.75 12.86 2.35
N LEU A 121 -14.31 13.97 1.82
CA LEU A 121 -15.71 14.05 1.47
C LEU A 121 -16.04 13.16 0.24
N ALA A 122 -15.19 13.18 -0.79
CA ALA A 122 -15.32 12.29 -1.94
C ALA A 122 -15.29 10.81 -1.53
N ALA A 123 -14.36 10.45 -0.63
CA ALA A 123 -14.25 9.10 -0.10
C ALA A 123 -15.49 8.68 0.71
N LEU A 124 -16.05 9.59 1.52
CA LEU A 124 -17.28 9.32 2.25
C LEU A 124 -18.47 9.14 1.30
N MET A 125 -18.60 9.99 0.28
CA MET A 125 -19.65 9.83 -0.74
C MET A 125 -19.54 8.51 -1.49
N ASP A 126 -18.32 8.08 -1.84
CA ASP A 126 -18.10 6.79 -2.49
C ASP A 126 -18.43 5.62 -1.57
N GLU A 127 -18.12 5.73 -0.27
CA GLU A 127 -18.48 4.70 0.71
C GLU A 127 -19.99 4.62 0.92
N MET A 128 -20.68 5.77 1.05
CA MET A 128 -22.15 5.81 1.13
C MET A 128 -22.78 5.18 -0.10
N ALA A 129 -22.33 5.53 -1.29
CA ALA A 129 -22.80 4.97 -2.53
C ALA A 129 -22.54 3.46 -2.63
N ALA A 130 -21.35 2.99 -2.21
CA ALA A 130 -21.02 1.57 -2.20
C ALA A 130 -21.96 0.76 -1.31
N GLU A 131 -22.30 1.29 -0.13
CA GLU A 131 -23.20 0.61 0.83
C GLU A 131 -24.69 0.92 0.58
N GLY A 132 -25.01 1.81 -0.37
CA GLY A 132 -26.38 2.18 -0.74
C GLY A 132 -27.07 3.10 0.26
N VAL A 133 -26.28 3.92 0.94
CA VAL A 133 -26.76 4.94 1.89
C VAL A 133 -27.02 6.24 1.13
N GLU A 134 -28.27 6.69 1.12
CA GLU A 134 -28.67 7.96 0.49
C GLU A 134 -28.35 9.16 1.38
N PRO A 135 -28.10 10.35 0.80
CA PRO A 135 -27.81 11.57 1.59
C PRO A 135 -28.88 11.94 2.61
N ALA A 136 -30.14 11.65 2.32
CA ALA A 136 -31.25 11.90 3.25
C ALA A 136 -31.11 11.16 4.58
N ALA A 137 -30.38 10.05 4.62
CA ALA A 137 -30.07 9.34 5.86
C ALA A 137 -29.22 10.17 6.85
N LEU A 138 -28.44 11.13 6.32
CA LEU A 138 -27.64 12.05 7.14
C LEU A 138 -28.53 13.00 7.98
N ASP A 139 -29.71 13.32 7.49
CA ASP A 139 -30.65 14.22 8.19
C ASP A 139 -31.34 13.54 9.37
N SER A 140 -31.37 12.19 9.39
CA SER A 140 -32.00 11.37 10.44
C SER A 140 -31.07 11.09 11.63
N LEU A 141 -29.80 11.54 11.60
CA LEU A 141 -28.85 11.25 12.67
C LEU A 141 -29.21 12.00 13.97
N ASP A 142 -29.36 11.27 15.05
CA ASP A 142 -29.49 11.83 16.41
C ASP A 142 -28.13 12.32 16.92
N VAL A 143 -28.05 13.60 17.26
CA VAL A 143 -26.79 14.30 17.54
C VAL A 143 -26.72 14.88 18.95
N GLY A 144 -27.63 14.48 19.85
CA GLY A 144 -27.82 15.08 21.17
C GLY A 144 -26.57 15.22 22.04
N ALA A 145 -25.54 14.39 21.91
CA ALA A 145 -24.37 14.40 22.79
C ALA A 145 -23.18 15.28 22.30
N HIS A 146 -23.18 15.76 21.04
CA HIS A 146 -22.04 16.47 20.42
C HIS A 146 -22.44 17.66 19.56
N ALA A 147 -23.36 18.47 20.01
CA ALA A 147 -24.04 19.53 19.25
C ALA A 147 -23.11 20.52 18.51
N ALA A 148 -21.99 20.93 19.13
CA ALA A 148 -21.09 21.92 18.50
C ALA A 148 -20.24 21.31 17.36
N HIS A 149 -19.76 20.08 17.52
CA HIS A 149 -19.05 19.37 16.45
C HIS A 149 -20.01 19.05 15.29
N TRP A 150 -21.22 18.62 15.61
CA TRP A 150 -22.24 18.28 14.63
C TRP A 150 -22.71 19.48 13.81
N ALA A 151 -22.88 20.65 14.42
CA ALA A 151 -23.26 21.85 13.70
C ALA A 151 -22.24 22.20 12.58
N ARG A 152 -20.94 22.02 12.86
CA ARG A 152 -19.87 22.15 11.84
C ARG A 152 -19.96 21.06 10.78
N THR A 153 -20.09 19.81 11.19
CA THR A 153 -20.19 18.65 10.28
C THR A 153 -21.39 18.79 9.34
N ARG A 154 -22.56 19.22 9.82
CA ARG A 154 -23.75 19.46 8.99
C ARG A 154 -23.51 20.46 7.85
N LEU A 155 -22.74 21.51 8.08
CA LEU A 155 -22.41 22.48 7.04
C LEU A 155 -21.62 21.81 5.90
N PHE A 156 -20.64 20.98 6.25
CA PHE A 156 -19.88 20.22 5.24
C PHE A 156 -20.74 19.14 4.57
N LEU A 157 -21.57 18.43 5.33
CA LEU A 157 -22.46 17.40 4.78
C LEU A 157 -23.53 17.98 3.83
N SER A 158 -23.91 19.26 3.98
CA SER A 158 -24.78 19.95 3.01
C SER A 158 -24.14 20.06 1.61
N VAL A 159 -22.81 20.00 1.51
CA VAL A 159 -22.09 19.91 0.23
C VAL A 159 -22.36 18.57 -0.45
N ILE A 160 -22.45 17.48 0.33
CA ILE A 160 -22.79 16.14 -0.20
C ILE A 160 -24.15 16.18 -0.90
N ALA A 161 -25.17 16.71 -0.25
CA ALA A 161 -26.51 16.75 -0.81
C ALA A 161 -26.57 17.49 -2.16
N ARG A 162 -25.80 18.57 -2.31
CA ARG A 162 -25.68 19.32 -3.57
C ARG A 162 -24.88 18.57 -4.65
N ALA A 163 -23.80 17.89 -4.26
CA ALA A 163 -22.91 17.20 -5.18
C ALA A 163 -23.42 15.80 -5.57
N TRP A 164 -24.43 15.25 -4.84
CA TRP A 164 -24.91 13.88 -5.05
C TRP A 164 -25.56 13.65 -6.42
N GLY A 165 -26.22 14.68 -6.98
CA GLY A 165 -26.84 14.60 -8.31
C GLY A 165 -25.88 14.75 -9.50
N GLY A 166 -24.57 14.87 -9.24
CA GLY A 166 -23.53 14.93 -10.27
C GLY A 166 -23.18 13.56 -10.85
N PRO A 167 -22.20 13.49 -11.78
CA PRO A 167 -21.74 12.23 -12.34
C PRO A 167 -21.33 11.25 -11.23
N PRO A 168 -21.68 9.97 -11.34
CA PRO A 168 -21.42 8.98 -10.29
C PRO A 168 -19.92 8.80 -10.07
N GLY A 169 -19.51 8.68 -8.82
CA GLY A 169 -18.16 8.20 -8.48
C GLY A 169 -18.01 6.71 -8.79
N ARG A 170 -16.79 6.22 -8.73
CA ARG A 170 -16.44 4.84 -9.09
C ARG A 170 -17.29 3.79 -8.34
N ALA A 171 -17.50 3.98 -7.04
CA ALA A 171 -18.25 3.01 -6.23
C ALA A 171 -19.74 2.99 -6.59
N ALA A 172 -20.33 4.15 -6.90
CA ALA A 172 -21.71 4.24 -7.37
C ALA A 172 -21.87 3.57 -8.74
N ALA A 173 -20.94 3.83 -9.68
CA ALA A 173 -20.94 3.20 -10.99
C ALA A 173 -20.76 1.67 -10.90
N GLU A 174 -19.87 1.18 -10.03
CA GLU A 174 -19.68 -0.25 -9.78
C GLU A 174 -20.99 -0.89 -9.23
N ARG A 175 -21.63 -0.23 -8.26
CA ARG A 175 -22.91 -0.71 -7.71
C ARG A 175 -24.02 -0.71 -8.76
N ALA A 176 -24.13 0.33 -9.59
CA ALA A 176 -25.10 0.40 -10.66
C ALA A 176 -24.91 -0.70 -11.71
N ARG A 177 -23.65 -0.98 -12.11
CA ARG A 177 -23.31 -2.08 -13.01
C ARG A 177 -23.75 -3.43 -12.44
N VAL A 178 -23.40 -3.69 -11.18
CA VAL A 178 -23.85 -4.93 -10.51
C VAL A 178 -25.36 -5.00 -10.46
N ALA A 179 -26.07 -3.93 -10.10
CA ALA A 179 -27.51 -3.89 -10.06
C ALA A 179 -28.15 -4.18 -11.43
N ALA A 180 -27.60 -3.60 -12.52
CA ALA A 180 -28.04 -3.86 -13.89
C ALA A 180 -27.83 -5.33 -14.29
N LEU A 181 -26.65 -5.92 -13.96
CA LEU A 181 -26.39 -7.34 -14.19
C LEU A 181 -27.37 -8.24 -13.45
N LEU A 182 -27.68 -7.91 -12.20
CA LEU A 182 -28.64 -8.67 -11.39
C LEU A 182 -30.07 -8.57 -11.93
N ALA A 183 -30.45 -7.39 -12.46
CA ALA A 183 -31.75 -7.24 -13.14
C ALA A 183 -31.82 -8.12 -14.39
N GLN A 184 -30.76 -8.18 -15.18
CA GLN A 184 -30.65 -9.08 -16.33
C GLN A 184 -30.75 -10.55 -15.92
N TRP A 185 -30.07 -10.97 -14.85
CA TRP A 185 -30.11 -12.35 -14.37
C TRP A 185 -31.47 -12.75 -13.76
N ARG A 186 -32.25 -11.80 -13.20
CA ARG A 186 -33.59 -12.06 -12.76
C ARG A 186 -34.53 -12.31 -13.95
N ALA A 187 -34.36 -11.59 -15.06
CA ALA A 187 -35.13 -11.74 -16.27
C ALA A 187 -34.76 -13.02 -17.06
N ALA A 188 -33.46 -13.34 -17.12
CA ALA A 188 -32.89 -14.48 -17.82
C ALA A 188 -31.74 -15.09 -17.00
N PRO A 189 -32.03 -16.00 -16.05
CA PRO A 189 -30.98 -16.62 -15.24
C PRO A 189 -29.99 -17.39 -16.10
N PRO A 190 -28.65 -17.24 -15.83
CA PRO A 190 -27.63 -17.97 -16.57
C PRO A 190 -27.77 -19.49 -16.34
N CYS A 191 -27.77 -20.25 -17.43
CA CYS A 191 -27.79 -21.72 -17.39
C CYS A 191 -26.41 -22.31 -17.12
N ASP A 192 -25.35 -21.59 -17.51
CA ASP A 192 -23.96 -21.98 -17.29
C ASP A 192 -23.51 -21.69 -15.84
N PRO A 193 -22.54 -22.44 -15.31
CA PRO A 193 -22.05 -22.23 -13.95
C PRO A 193 -21.42 -20.85 -13.75
N VAL A 194 -21.82 -20.15 -12.68
CA VAL A 194 -21.27 -18.87 -12.23
C VAL A 194 -20.68 -19.05 -10.84
N ILE A 195 -19.39 -18.85 -10.69
CA ILE A 195 -18.67 -19.05 -9.44
C ILE A 195 -17.97 -17.75 -9.05
N VAL A 196 -18.25 -17.25 -7.84
CA VAL A 196 -17.45 -16.16 -7.24
C VAL A 196 -16.45 -16.77 -6.26
N ALA A 197 -15.15 -16.52 -6.52
CA ALA A 197 -14.08 -17.14 -5.76
C ALA A 197 -13.04 -16.11 -5.23
N GLY A 198 -12.51 -16.35 -4.02
CA GLY A 198 -11.44 -15.57 -3.43
C GLY A 198 -11.85 -14.21 -2.86
N SER A 199 -13.15 -13.91 -2.81
CA SER A 199 -13.66 -12.68 -2.21
C SER A 199 -14.19 -12.91 -0.79
N THR A 200 -14.00 -11.91 0.08
CA THR A 200 -14.56 -11.89 1.43
C THR A 200 -15.89 -11.15 1.52
N GLY A 201 -16.45 -10.67 0.39
CA GLY A 201 -17.69 -9.90 0.39
C GLY A 201 -17.60 -8.54 1.10
N SER A 202 -16.42 -7.95 1.14
CA SER A 202 -16.13 -6.78 1.98
C SER A 202 -16.68 -5.45 1.47
N ARG A 203 -17.17 -5.34 0.25
CA ARG A 203 -17.81 -4.14 -0.33
C ARG A 203 -19.26 -4.41 -0.65
N GLY A 204 -20.13 -3.39 -0.53
CA GLY A 204 -21.55 -3.53 -0.75
C GLY A 204 -21.90 -4.10 -2.13
N ALA A 205 -21.31 -3.60 -3.23
CA ALA A 205 -21.52 -4.14 -4.58
C ALA A 205 -21.05 -5.61 -4.70
N THR A 206 -19.91 -5.95 -4.07
CA THR A 206 -19.41 -7.33 -4.06
C THR A 206 -20.32 -8.26 -3.25
N ALA A 207 -20.81 -7.82 -2.10
CA ALA A 207 -21.77 -8.59 -1.30
C ALA A 207 -23.06 -8.83 -2.07
N MET A 208 -23.61 -7.81 -2.74
CA MET A 208 -24.76 -7.95 -3.62
C MET A 208 -24.55 -9.00 -4.71
N LEU A 209 -23.41 -8.97 -5.40
CA LEU A 209 -23.06 -9.95 -6.44
C LEU A 209 -22.97 -11.36 -5.85
N MET A 210 -22.29 -11.52 -4.71
CA MET A 210 -22.14 -12.82 -4.05
C MET A 210 -23.49 -13.38 -3.61
N GLN A 211 -24.36 -12.57 -3.00
CA GLN A 211 -25.71 -13.00 -2.62
C GLN A 211 -26.54 -13.44 -3.82
N ALA A 212 -26.48 -12.68 -4.92
CA ALA A 212 -27.20 -13.03 -6.14
C ALA A 212 -26.67 -14.33 -6.77
N VAL A 213 -25.35 -14.51 -6.85
CA VAL A 213 -24.75 -15.75 -7.39
C VAL A 213 -25.11 -16.94 -6.51
N ALA A 214 -25.14 -16.79 -5.19
CA ALA A 214 -25.56 -17.85 -4.28
C ALA A 214 -26.98 -18.34 -4.54
N GLY A 215 -27.88 -17.49 -5.05
CA GLY A 215 -29.26 -17.82 -5.42
C GLY A 215 -29.44 -18.35 -6.85
N LEU A 216 -28.40 -18.39 -7.69
CA LEU A 216 -28.52 -18.89 -9.06
C LEU A 216 -28.63 -20.43 -9.11
N PRO A 217 -29.36 -21.02 -10.09
CA PRO A 217 -29.49 -22.47 -10.25
C PRO A 217 -28.15 -23.20 -10.41
N GLN A 218 -27.18 -22.57 -11.06
CA GLN A 218 -25.80 -23.07 -11.22
C GLN A 218 -24.76 -22.09 -10.58
N GLY A 219 -25.18 -21.36 -9.55
CA GLY A 219 -24.31 -20.46 -8.80
C GLY A 219 -23.56 -21.15 -7.67
N ALA A 220 -22.35 -20.67 -7.35
CA ALA A 220 -21.61 -21.09 -6.16
C ALA A 220 -20.66 -20.00 -5.67
N LEU A 221 -20.38 -19.98 -4.36
CA LEU A 221 -19.34 -19.16 -3.74
C LEU A 221 -18.21 -20.07 -3.25
N VAL A 222 -16.95 -19.62 -3.45
CA VAL A 222 -15.78 -20.29 -2.89
C VAL A 222 -15.00 -19.27 -2.05
N LEU A 223 -15.16 -19.37 -0.72
CA LEU A 223 -14.62 -18.42 0.24
C LEU A 223 -13.13 -18.75 0.55
N PRO A 224 -12.24 -17.75 0.62
CA PRO A 224 -10.84 -17.97 0.96
C PRO A 224 -10.65 -17.97 2.48
N GLY A 225 -9.90 -18.93 3.05
CA GLY A 225 -9.48 -18.92 4.45
C GLY A 225 -10.60 -18.94 5.47
N PHE A 226 -11.57 -19.74 5.22
CA PHE A 226 -12.65 -20.00 6.15
C PHE A 226 -12.15 -20.86 7.32
N ASP A 227 -12.40 -20.39 8.55
CA ASP A 227 -11.95 -21.06 9.75
C ASP A 227 -12.90 -22.20 10.14
N PHE A 228 -12.61 -23.41 9.65
CA PHE A 228 -13.37 -24.62 10.00
C PHE A 228 -13.08 -25.13 11.41
N ASP A 229 -12.05 -24.61 12.09
CA ASP A 229 -11.68 -24.98 13.46
C ASP A 229 -12.40 -24.10 14.51
N MET A 230 -13.15 -23.09 14.07
CA MET A 230 -13.87 -22.19 14.95
C MET A 230 -15.21 -22.80 15.39
N PRO A 231 -15.48 -23.02 16.70
CA PRO A 231 -16.71 -23.60 17.18
C PRO A 231 -17.91 -22.65 17.05
N ALA A 232 -19.11 -23.21 17.08
CA ALA A 232 -20.36 -22.47 16.93
C ALA A 232 -20.52 -21.29 17.90
N GLU A 233 -20.08 -21.45 19.15
CA GLU A 233 -20.10 -20.38 20.17
C GLU A 233 -19.25 -19.17 19.76
N ALA A 234 -18.07 -19.42 19.18
CA ALA A 234 -17.20 -18.34 18.70
C ALA A 234 -17.78 -17.67 17.45
N TRP A 235 -18.45 -18.41 16.56
CA TRP A 235 -19.19 -17.84 15.45
C TRP A 235 -20.36 -16.98 15.93
N ALA A 236 -21.13 -17.44 16.95
CA ALA A 236 -22.20 -16.66 17.53
C ALA A 236 -21.71 -15.35 18.19
N ALA A 237 -20.51 -15.35 18.80
CA ALA A 237 -19.91 -14.15 19.38
C ALA A 237 -19.54 -13.09 18.32
N LEU A 238 -19.49 -13.42 17.02
CA LEU A 238 -19.27 -12.47 15.95
C LEU A 238 -20.52 -11.64 15.59
N ALA A 239 -21.69 -12.00 16.07
CA ALA A 239 -22.92 -11.25 15.85
C ALA A 239 -22.94 -9.88 16.53
N THR A 240 -21.95 -9.60 17.40
CA THR A 240 -21.87 -8.32 18.11
C THR A 240 -21.17 -7.25 17.28
N ASP A 241 -21.61 -6.00 17.39
CA ASP A 241 -21.00 -4.82 16.75
C ASP A 241 -19.53 -4.58 17.11
N ARG A 242 -18.97 -5.33 18.05
CA ARG A 242 -17.59 -5.19 18.53
C ARG A 242 -16.63 -6.18 17.87
N ALA A 243 -17.11 -7.05 16.99
CA ALA A 243 -16.33 -8.12 16.39
C ALA A 243 -15.85 -7.81 14.96
N GLU A 244 -16.00 -6.57 14.46
CA GLU A 244 -15.57 -6.21 13.10
C GLU A 244 -14.06 -6.33 12.88
N ASP A 245 -13.26 -6.36 13.93
CA ASP A 245 -11.81 -6.59 13.90
C ASP A 245 -11.43 -8.08 13.82
N HIS A 246 -12.42 -9.00 13.88
CA HIS A 246 -12.16 -10.44 13.78
C HIS A 246 -12.01 -10.91 12.33
N PRO A 247 -11.06 -11.83 12.02
CA PRO A 247 -10.80 -12.28 10.66
C PRO A 247 -12.01 -12.90 9.95
N GLN A 248 -12.92 -13.56 10.68
CA GLN A 248 -14.08 -14.26 10.13
C GLN A 248 -15.37 -13.43 10.16
N HIS A 249 -15.37 -12.21 10.70
CA HIS A 249 -16.58 -11.39 10.82
C HIS A 249 -17.26 -11.15 9.45
N ARG A 250 -16.48 -11.03 8.37
CA ARG A 250 -17.02 -10.81 7.03
C ARG A 250 -17.83 -12.00 6.52
N PHE A 251 -17.36 -13.20 6.79
CA PHE A 251 -18.09 -14.40 6.42
C PHE A 251 -19.33 -14.54 7.28
N HIS A 252 -19.27 -14.20 8.58
CA HIS A 252 -20.45 -14.16 9.43
C HIS A 252 -21.52 -13.20 8.85
N ALA A 253 -21.14 -11.97 8.49
CA ALA A 253 -22.05 -11.00 7.90
C ALA A 253 -22.64 -11.46 6.55
N LEU A 254 -21.84 -12.10 5.68
CA LEU A 254 -22.28 -12.66 4.41
C LEU A 254 -23.29 -13.80 4.64
N LEU A 255 -22.99 -14.73 5.53
CA LEU A 255 -23.83 -15.87 5.84
C LEU A 255 -25.17 -15.44 6.47
N ALA A 256 -25.12 -14.46 7.39
CA ALA A 256 -26.33 -13.87 7.97
C ALA A 256 -27.20 -13.20 6.90
N GLY A 257 -26.60 -12.50 5.94
CA GLY A 257 -27.30 -11.90 4.79
C GLY A 257 -27.91 -12.93 3.82
N LEU A 258 -27.41 -14.17 3.84
CA LEU A 258 -27.97 -15.31 3.09
C LEU A 258 -28.97 -16.14 3.92
N GLY A 259 -29.24 -15.75 5.17
CA GLY A 259 -30.13 -16.48 6.08
C GLY A 259 -29.62 -17.85 6.51
N THR A 260 -28.29 -18.03 6.56
CA THR A 260 -27.65 -19.30 6.90
C THR A 260 -26.49 -19.12 7.89
N GLY A 261 -25.94 -20.22 8.40
CA GLY A 261 -24.83 -20.23 9.34
C GLY A 261 -23.56 -20.89 8.78
N PRO A 262 -22.48 -20.93 9.59
CA PRO A 262 -21.21 -21.51 9.18
C PRO A 262 -21.28 -23.01 8.87
N GLU A 263 -22.25 -23.73 9.39
CA GLU A 263 -22.51 -25.16 9.16
C GLU A 263 -22.92 -25.47 7.72
N ALA A 264 -23.47 -24.50 7.00
CA ALA A 264 -23.82 -24.64 5.59
C ALA A 264 -22.62 -24.55 4.64
N VAL A 265 -21.46 -24.13 5.13
CA VAL A 265 -20.25 -23.95 4.33
C VAL A 265 -19.50 -25.28 4.21
N ARG A 266 -19.46 -25.83 3.00
CA ARG A 266 -18.79 -27.09 2.67
C ARG A 266 -17.34 -26.84 2.21
N ARG A 267 -16.48 -27.84 2.36
CA ARG A 267 -15.14 -27.78 1.77
C ARG A 267 -15.24 -27.84 0.24
N TRP A 268 -14.45 -27.00 -0.44
CA TRP A 268 -14.36 -27.03 -1.90
C TRP A 268 -13.58 -28.25 -2.41
N THR A 269 -12.50 -28.63 -1.70
CA THR A 269 -11.72 -29.86 -1.85
C THR A 269 -11.49 -30.48 -0.48
N ASP A 270 -11.20 -31.77 -0.44
CA ASP A 270 -10.94 -32.51 0.80
C ASP A 270 -9.47 -32.38 1.27
N ARG A 271 -8.68 -31.53 0.60
CA ARG A 271 -7.28 -31.33 0.94
C ARG A 271 -7.11 -30.71 2.32
N SER A 272 -6.28 -31.34 3.14
CA SER A 272 -5.92 -30.79 4.45
C SER A 272 -5.00 -29.58 4.31
N PRO A 273 -5.09 -28.58 5.20
CA PRO A 273 -4.13 -27.48 5.22
C PRO A 273 -2.72 -27.98 5.53
N PRO A 274 -1.67 -27.22 5.18
CA PRO A 274 -0.27 -27.61 5.39
C PRO A 274 0.06 -27.99 6.83
N SER A 275 -0.52 -27.27 7.79
CA SER A 275 -0.37 -27.55 9.22
C SER A 275 -1.72 -27.44 9.95
N PRO A 276 -2.49 -28.55 10.06
CA PRO A 276 -3.77 -28.53 10.79
C PRO A 276 -3.62 -28.10 12.26
N ALA A 277 -2.52 -28.48 12.91
CA ALA A 277 -2.23 -28.07 14.28
C ALA A 277 -2.03 -26.56 14.39
N ARG A 278 -1.35 -25.94 13.42
CA ARG A 278 -1.16 -24.47 13.38
C ARG A 278 -2.49 -23.75 13.14
N ASN A 279 -3.33 -24.25 12.24
CA ASN A 279 -4.65 -23.66 12.00
C ASN A 279 -5.49 -23.65 13.28
N ARG A 280 -5.51 -24.77 14.03
CA ARG A 280 -6.22 -24.81 15.33
C ARG A 280 -5.67 -23.82 16.35
N ILE A 281 -4.34 -23.67 16.45
CA ILE A 281 -3.73 -22.69 17.36
C ILE A 281 -4.01 -21.26 16.90
N LEU A 282 -3.95 -20.96 15.60
CA LEU A 282 -4.30 -19.63 15.08
C LEU A 282 -5.78 -19.32 15.30
N SER A 283 -6.67 -20.27 15.02
CA SER A 283 -8.10 -20.15 15.33
C SER A 283 -8.34 -19.85 16.82
N LEU A 284 -7.68 -20.56 17.72
CA LEU A 284 -7.81 -20.36 19.15
C LEU A 284 -7.19 -19.01 19.60
N ALA A 285 -6.00 -18.66 19.11
CA ALA A 285 -5.34 -17.40 19.44
C ALA A 285 -6.16 -16.17 19.04
N LEU A 286 -6.87 -16.26 17.91
CA LEU A 286 -7.64 -15.14 17.36
C LEU A 286 -9.10 -15.10 17.82
N ARG A 287 -9.53 -15.93 18.78
CA ARG A 287 -10.91 -15.93 19.30
C ARG A 287 -11.39 -14.53 19.66
N PRO A 288 -12.67 -14.20 19.39
CA PRO A 288 -13.23 -12.91 19.81
C PRO A 288 -13.19 -12.73 21.33
N ALA A 289 -13.12 -11.48 21.78
CA ALA A 289 -12.93 -11.13 23.20
C ALA A 289 -13.91 -11.84 24.17
N PRO A 290 -15.23 -11.99 23.86
CA PRO A 290 -16.18 -12.62 24.76
C PRO A 290 -15.91 -14.10 25.07
N VAL A 291 -15.12 -14.79 24.22
CA VAL A 291 -14.85 -16.24 24.34
C VAL A 291 -13.35 -16.55 24.45
N THR A 292 -12.56 -15.63 24.98
CA THR A 292 -11.11 -15.84 25.20
C THR A 292 -10.80 -16.76 26.39
N ASP A 293 -11.74 -17.01 27.27
CA ASP A 293 -11.67 -18.04 28.33
C ASP A 293 -11.44 -19.45 27.76
N ALA A 294 -11.85 -19.70 26.51
CA ALA A 294 -11.54 -20.92 25.75
C ALA A 294 -10.03 -21.22 25.68
N TRP A 295 -9.14 -20.24 25.87
CA TRP A 295 -7.69 -20.45 25.91
C TRP A 295 -7.29 -21.41 27.04
N ARG A 296 -7.98 -21.38 28.18
CA ARG A 296 -7.73 -22.32 29.29
C ARG A 296 -8.32 -23.68 29.02
N ALA A 297 -9.56 -23.73 28.52
CA ALA A 297 -10.28 -24.97 28.31
C ALA A 297 -9.74 -25.80 27.10
N GLN A 298 -9.21 -25.11 26.09
CA GLN A 298 -8.74 -25.70 24.83
C GLN A 298 -7.23 -25.51 24.62
N ALA A 299 -6.47 -25.28 25.71
CA ALA A 299 -5.02 -25.12 25.64
C ALA A 299 -4.39 -26.31 24.89
N PRO A 300 -3.50 -26.06 23.89
CA PRO A 300 -2.87 -27.15 23.16
C PRO A 300 -1.95 -27.96 24.07
N ASP A 301 -1.96 -29.27 23.88
CA ASP A 301 -0.95 -30.15 24.50
C ASP A 301 0.45 -29.92 23.87
N ALA A 302 1.46 -30.51 24.49
CA ALA A 302 2.85 -30.34 24.06
C ALA A 302 3.10 -30.81 22.61
N ALA A 303 2.46 -31.91 22.21
CA ALA A 303 2.63 -32.46 20.85
C ALA A 303 1.97 -31.56 19.80
N THR A 304 0.75 -31.08 20.07
CA THR A 304 0.04 -30.15 19.21
C THR A 304 0.78 -28.81 19.11
N ALA A 305 1.29 -28.26 20.23
CA ALA A 305 2.07 -27.04 20.23
C ALA A 305 3.35 -27.18 19.40
N ALA A 306 4.11 -28.27 19.58
CA ALA A 306 5.32 -28.55 18.82
C ALA A 306 5.04 -28.70 17.31
N ALA A 307 4.00 -29.46 16.94
CA ALA A 307 3.61 -29.66 15.54
C ALA A 307 3.17 -28.34 14.86
N ALA A 308 2.46 -27.49 15.58
CA ALA A 308 2.00 -26.21 15.06
C ALA A 308 3.15 -25.26 14.72
N VAL A 309 4.23 -25.28 15.50
CA VAL A 309 5.36 -24.37 15.34
C VAL A 309 6.55 -24.97 14.61
N ALA A 310 6.47 -26.22 14.15
CA ALA A 310 7.58 -26.92 13.50
C ALA A 310 8.22 -26.08 12.37
N GLU A 311 7.40 -25.50 11.49
CA GLU A 311 7.79 -24.65 10.37
C GLU A 311 7.46 -23.16 10.59
N LEU A 312 7.41 -22.72 11.86
CA LEU A 312 7.12 -21.35 12.24
C LEU A 312 8.32 -20.74 12.98
N THR A 313 8.93 -19.71 12.42
CA THR A 313 10.07 -18.99 12.98
C THR A 313 9.64 -17.62 13.49
N LEU A 314 10.17 -17.16 14.63
CA LEU A 314 9.94 -15.82 15.16
C LEU A 314 11.27 -15.06 15.25
N VAL A 315 11.40 -14.01 14.44
CA VAL A 315 12.54 -13.08 14.44
C VAL A 315 12.15 -11.82 15.21
N GLU A 316 12.70 -11.64 16.40
CA GLU A 316 12.58 -10.41 17.19
C GLU A 316 13.90 -9.64 17.08
N ALA A 317 14.01 -8.82 16.05
CA ALA A 317 15.21 -8.05 15.75
C ALA A 317 15.36 -6.86 16.69
N PRO A 318 16.59 -6.45 17.07
CA PRO A 318 16.80 -5.28 17.92
C PRO A 318 16.36 -3.97 17.26
N ASP A 319 16.47 -3.86 15.94
CA ASP A 319 16.16 -2.69 15.16
C ASP A 319 15.71 -3.05 13.72
N PRO A 320 15.17 -2.10 12.95
CA PRO A 320 14.66 -2.36 11.59
C PRO A 320 15.74 -2.75 10.58
N ARG A 321 17.01 -2.38 10.79
CA ARG A 321 18.11 -2.77 9.92
C ARG A 321 18.44 -4.25 10.11
N ALA A 322 18.53 -4.70 11.36
CA ALA A 322 18.75 -6.10 11.68
C ALA A 322 17.59 -6.99 11.20
N GLU A 323 16.34 -6.50 11.32
CA GLU A 323 15.15 -7.17 10.77
C GLU A 323 15.28 -7.33 9.25
N ALA A 324 15.55 -6.24 8.53
CA ALA A 324 15.67 -6.26 7.08
C ALA A 324 16.80 -7.19 6.59
N LEU A 325 17.94 -7.21 7.31
CA LEU A 325 19.06 -8.08 6.97
C LEU A 325 18.73 -9.57 7.20
N ALA A 326 18.07 -9.89 8.32
CA ALA A 326 17.62 -11.26 8.58
C ALA A 326 16.64 -11.75 7.51
N ILE A 327 15.65 -10.91 7.13
CA ILE A 327 14.70 -11.21 6.06
C ILE A 327 15.44 -11.42 4.73
N ALA A 328 16.41 -10.56 4.39
CA ALA A 328 17.16 -10.67 3.16
C ALA A 328 17.99 -11.97 3.09
N LEU A 329 18.59 -12.40 4.21
CA LEU A 329 19.30 -13.69 4.31
C LEU A 329 18.35 -14.87 4.10
N ILE A 330 17.17 -14.85 4.69
CA ILE A 330 16.15 -15.89 4.53
C ILE A 330 15.69 -15.96 3.06
N LEU A 331 15.40 -14.82 2.44
CA LEU A 331 15.02 -14.75 1.03
C LEU A 331 16.15 -15.24 0.10
N ARG A 332 17.40 -14.90 0.42
CA ARG A 332 18.56 -15.40 -0.31
C ARG A 332 18.65 -16.92 -0.22
N GLN A 333 18.53 -17.51 0.96
CA GLN A 333 18.52 -18.95 1.12
C GLN A 333 17.40 -19.61 0.31
N ALA A 334 16.19 -19.04 0.33
CA ALA A 334 15.07 -19.52 -0.46
C ALA A 334 15.36 -19.48 -1.97
N ALA A 335 16.01 -18.40 -2.45
CA ALA A 335 16.44 -18.31 -3.85
C ALA A 335 17.43 -19.41 -4.24
N GLU A 336 18.43 -19.65 -3.40
CA GLU A 336 19.44 -20.73 -3.59
C GLU A 336 18.79 -22.12 -3.58
N GLY A 337 17.77 -22.32 -2.73
CA GLY A 337 16.96 -23.54 -2.68
C GLY A 337 15.92 -23.68 -3.80
N GLY A 338 15.76 -22.68 -4.66
CA GLY A 338 14.76 -22.67 -5.72
C GLY A 338 13.31 -22.56 -5.22
N GLU A 339 13.11 -22.09 -4.00
CA GLU A 339 11.80 -21.92 -3.37
C GLU A 339 11.12 -20.61 -3.79
N ARG A 340 9.80 -20.62 -3.86
CA ARG A 340 9.00 -19.41 -4.08
C ARG A 340 8.71 -18.76 -2.73
N ALA A 341 9.40 -17.67 -2.44
CA ALA A 341 9.34 -16.98 -1.16
C ALA A 341 8.82 -15.54 -1.31
N ALA A 342 8.04 -15.09 -0.34
CA ALA A 342 7.54 -13.72 -0.30
C ALA A 342 7.77 -13.06 1.05
N LEU A 343 8.24 -11.81 1.02
CA LEU A 343 8.01 -10.86 2.10
C LEU A 343 6.59 -10.30 1.95
N ILE A 344 5.77 -10.53 2.95
CA ILE A 344 4.41 -9.98 3.05
C ILE A 344 4.43 -8.89 4.09
N THR A 345 4.22 -7.64 3.67
CA THR A 345 4.24 -6.50 4.60
C THR A 345 3.47 -5.31 4.05
N PRO A 346 2.71 -4.59 4.88
CA PRO A 346 2.18 -3.27 4.53
C PRO A 346 3.25 -2.17 4.66
N ASP A 347 4.37 -2.44 5.34
CA ASP A 347 5.43 -1.47 5.58
C ASP A 347 6.35 -1.32 4.36
N ARG A 348 6.17 -0.20 3.65
CA ARG A 348 6.97 0.13 2.45
C ARG A 348 8.41 0.54 2.79
N VAL A 349 8.69 0.95 4.03
CA VAL A 349 10.06 1.28 4.48
C VAL A 349 10.85 -0.02 4.68
N LEU A 350 10.24 -0.99 5.37
CA LEU A 350 10.82 -2.33 5.52
C LEU A 350 11.06 -2.99 4.16
N ALA A 351 10.08 -2.96 3.25
CA ALA A 351 10.21 -3.51 1.90
C ALA A 351 11.43 -2.95 1.16
N ARG A 352 11.63 -1.63 1.21
CA ARG A 352 12.81 -0.97 0.60
C ARG A 352 14.12 -1.34 1.29
N ARG A 353 14.14 -1.42 2.64
CA ARG A 353 15.33 -1.84 3.40
C ARG A 353 15.73 -3.27 3.01
N VAL A 354 14.77 -4.17 2.87
CA VAL A 354 15.00 -5.56 2.43
C VAL A 354 15.52 -5.61 1.00
N THR A 355 14.91 -4.84 0.07
CA THR A 355 15.39 -4.74 -1.31
C THR A 355 16.83 -4.24 -1.36
N ALA A 356 17.16 -3.19 -0.61
CA ALA A 356 18.52 -2.67 -0.51
C ALA A 356 19.52 -3.69 0.09
N ALA A 357 19.09 -4.47 1.07
CA ALA A 357 19.91 -5.54 1.65
C ALA A 357 20.17 -6.68 0.64
N LEU A 358 19.18 -7.04 -0.17
CA LEU A 358 19.30 -8.06 -1.23
C LEU A 358 20.21 -7.61 -2.39
N ASP A 359 20.34 -6.31 -2.63
CA ASP A 359 21.19 -5.77 -3.70
C ASP A 359 22.68 -6.15 -3.52
N ARG A 360 23.12 -6.41 -2.27
CA ARG A 360 24.45 -6.97 -1.95
C ARG A 360 24.74 -8.26 -2.75
N TRP A 361 23.71 -9.07 -3.04
CA TRP A 361 23.82 -10.31 -3.79
C TRP A 361 23.24 -10.20 -5.21
N ARG A 362 22.95 -8.99 -5.67
CA ARG A 362 22.31 -8.71 -6.97
C ARG A 362 20.97 -9.43 -7.13
N LEU A 363 20.27 -9.66 -6.03
CA LEU A 363 18.93 -10.21 -6.03
C LEU A 363 17.91 -9.07 -6.03
N ARG A 364 17.07 -9.04 -7.03
CA ARG A 364 15.97 -8.06 -7.14
C ARG A 364 14.65 -8.79 -6.99
N PRO A 365 13.93 -8.62 -5.88
CA PRO A 365 12.61 -9.22 -5.74
C PRO A 365 11.59 -8.56 -6.68
N ASP A 366 10.56 -9.32 -7.09
CA ASP A 366 9.38 -8.76 -7.75
C ASP A 366 8.51 -8.07 -6.69
N ASP A 367 8.55 -6.74 -6.66
CA ASP A 367 7.74 -5.93 -5.75
C ASP A 367 6.40 -5.56 -6.38
N SER A 368 5.34 -6.14 -5.85
CA SER A 368 3.98 -5.95 -6.36
C SER A 368 3.44 -4.52 -6.24
N ALA A 369 3.91 -3.76 -5.27
CA ALA A 369 3.45 -2.41 -5.04
C ALA A 369 4.21 -1.36 -5.88
N GLY A 370 5.42 -1.70 -6.37
CA GLY A 370 6.24 -0.73 -7.09
C GLY A 370 6.78 0.39 -6.21
N MET A 371 7.34 1.42 -6.83
CA MET A 371 7.86 2.61 -6.16
C MET A 371 6.84 3.74 -6.28
N PRO A 372 6.45 4.42 -5.17
CA PRO A 372 5.61 5.61 -5.27
C PRO A 372 6.20 6.63 -6.24
N LEU A 373 5.39 7.17 -7.15
CA LEU A 373 5.85 8.11 -8.19
C LEU A 373 6.58 9.30 -7.59
N GLY A 374 6.10 9.85 -6.47
CA GLY A 374 6.76 10.96 -5.76
C GLY A 374 8.17 10.67 -5.26
N GLN A 375 8.61 9.40 -5.24
CA GLN A 375 9.97 8.97 -4.87
C GLN A 375 10.84 8.63 -6.10
N SER A 376 10.25 8.55 -7.27
CA SER A 376 10.98 8.38 -8.54
C SER A 376 11.80 9.62 -8.89
N ALA A 377 12.74 9.49 -9.82
CA ALA A 377 13.51 10.65 -10.28
C ALA A 377 12.58 11.77 -10.83
N PRO A 378 11.66 11.52 -11.79
CA PRO A 378 10.76 12.57 -12.28
C PRO A 378 9.82 13.09 -11.18
N GLY A 379 9.32 12.24 -10.28
CA GLY A 379 8.48 12.71 -9.18
C GLY A 379 9.19 13.65 -8.21
N ARG A 380 10.42 13.34 -7.80
CA ARG A 380 11.24 14.23 -6.97
C ARG A 380 11.59 15.53 -7.69
N PHE A 381 11.88 15.46 -9.00
CA PHE A 381 12.15 16.63 -9.82
C PHE A 381 10.98 17.60 -9.87
N LEU A 382 9.78 17.10 -10.16
CA LEU A 382 8.56 17.88 -10.17
C LEU A 382 8.27 18.53 -8.80
N ARG A 383 8.47 17.78 -7.71
CA ARG A 383 8.31 18.31 -6.35
C ARG A 383 9.28 19.42 -6.03
N LEU A 384 10.56 19.28 -6.43
CA LEU A 384 11.57 20.35 -6.24
C LEU A 384 11.19 21.63 -6.99
N VAL A 385 10.73 21.53 -8.23
CA VAL A 385 10.28 22.70 -9.00
C VAL A 385 9.06 23.35 -8.34
N ALA A 386 8.08 22.56 -7.91
CA ALA A 386 6.90 23.08 -7.20
C ALA A 386 7.28 23.75 -5.86
N GLN A 387 8.23 23.21 -5.12
CA GLN A 387 8.77 23.80 -3.89
C GLN A 387 9.45 25.14 -4.15
N ILE A 388 10.25 25.26 -5.22
CA ILE A 388 10.85 26.53 -5.64
C ILE A 388 9.81 27.59 -5.97
N MET A 389 8.69 27.20 -6.58
CA MET A 389 7.57 28.10 -6.84
C MET A 389 6.84 28.53 -5.56
N ALA A 390 6.81 27.67 -4.56
CA ALA A 390 5.98 27.84 -3.36
C ALA A 390 6.67 28.60 -2.22
N THR A 391 7.98 28.52 -2.13
CA THR A 391 8.75 29.06 -1.00
C THR A 391 9.74 30.13 -1.46
N ARG A 392 10.26 30.92 -0.53
CA ARG A 392 11.43 31.75 -0.80
C ARG A 392 12.61 30.83 -1.12
N LEU A 393 13.18 30.97 -2.31
CA LEU A 393 14.25 30.10 -2.79
C LEU A 393 15.46 30.17 -1.87
N ASP A 394 15.83 29.06 -1.26
CA ASP A 394 17.08 28.89 -0.51
C ASP A 394 18.16 28.20 -1.37
N ALA A 395 19.42 28.36 -0.94
CA ALA A 395 20.57 27.83 -1.68
C ALA A 395 20.58 26.29 -1.72
N GLU A 396 20.04 25.62 -0.70
CA GLU A 396 20.00 24.15 -0.62
C GLU A 396 19.03 23.59 -1.64
N THR A 397 17.80 24.10 -1.67
CA THR A 397 16.75 23.67 -2.63
C THR A 397 17.20 23.95 -4.07
N LEU A 398 17.82 25.11 -4.34
CA LEU A 398 18.37 25.41 -5.65
C LEU A 398 19.45 24.40 -6.07
N LEU A 399 20.42 24.13 -5.18
CA LEU A 399 21.48 23.18 -5.47
C LEU A 399 20.96 21.76 -5.62
N ALA A 400 19.94 21.35 -4.84
CA ALA A 400 19.29 20.07 -4.99
C ALA A 400 18.64 19.91 -6.39
N ALA A 401 17.95 20.96 -6.86
CA ALA A 401 17.38 20.99 -8.20
C ALA A 401 18.45 20.92 -9.29
N LEU A 402 19.51 21.72 -9.18
CA LEU A 402 20.61 21.73 -10.16
C LEU A 402 21.44 20.43 -10.19
N LYS A 403 21.58 19.75 -9.07
CA LYS A 403 22.27 18.44 -8.98
C LYS A 403 21.38 17.26 -9.35
N HIS A 404 20.11 17.52 -9.60
CA HIS A 404 19.19 16.44 -9.94
C HIS A 404 19.55 15.81 -11.32
N PRO A 405 19.54 14.48 -11.47
CA PRO A 405 19.95 13.81 -12.71
C PRO A 405 19.18 14.25 -13.97
N LEU A 406 17.93 14.70 -13.80
CA LEU A 406 17.10 15.17 -14.89
C LEU A 406 17.35 16.63 -15.27
N THR A 407 18.10 17.40 -14.48
CA THR A 407 18.43 18.77 -14.84
C THR A 407 19.44 18.77 -15.97
N HIS A 408 19.18 19.54 -17.04
CA HIS A 408 20.02 19.61 -18.24
C HIS A 408 20.27 18.23 -18.88
N SER A 409 19.24 17.40 -18.92
CA SER A 409 19.30 16.05 -19.51
C SER A 409 19.01 16.06 -21.01
N GLY A 410 18.58 17.18 -21.59
CA GLY A 410 18.25 17.32 -23.01
C GLY A 410 19.45 17.49 -23.95
N ALA A 411 20.66 17.67 -23.41
CA ALA A 411 21.89 17.79 -24.17
C ALA A 411 23.03 17.08 -23.44
N THR A 412 24.20 16.89 -24.07
CA THR A 412 25.37 16.34 -23.40
C THR A 412 25.79 17.27 -22.25
N PRO A 413 25.68 16.86 -20.97
CA PRO A 413 25.86 17.76 -19.84
C PRO A 413 27.35 17.95 -19.48
N ASP A 414 28.22 18.12 -20.49
CA ASP A 414 29.67 18.02 -20.37
C ASP A 414 30.29 18.95 -19.32
N ARG A 415 29.71 20.12 -19.04
CA ARG A 415 30.25 21.06 -18.05
C ARG A 415 29.24 21.49 -16.97
N HIS A 416 28.00 21.01 -17.04
CA HIS A 416 26.96 21.38 -16.07
C HIS A 416 27.39 21.12 -14.61
N GLY A 417 27.84 19.91 -14.31
CA GLY A 417 28.30 19.53 -12.96
C GLY A 417 29.48 20.43 -12.45
N LEU A 418 30.38 20.83 -13.34
CA LEU A 418 31.45 21.75 -12.99
C LEU A 418 30.91 23.15 -12.64
N PHE A 419 29.96 23.67 -13.42
CA PHE A 419 29.38 24.98 -13.18
C PHE A 419 28.55 24.97 -11.87
N VAL A 420 27.80 23.90 -11.61
CA VAL A 420 27.08 23.71 -10.35
C VAL A 420 28.04 23.66 -9.17
N ALA A 421 29.18 22.92 -9.26
CA ALA A 421 30.16 22.85 -8.19
C ALA A 421 30.83 24.21 -7.92
N ARG A 422 31.12 25.00 -8.96
CA ARG A 422 31.62 26.37 -8.82
C ARG A 422 30.60 27.29 -8.15
N LEU A 423 29.35 27.19 -8.55
CA LEU A 423 28.25 27.94 -7.94
C LEU A 423 28.11 27.57 -6.47
N GLU A 424 28.08 26.28 -6.12
CA GLU A 424 27.98 25.79 -4.75
C GLU A 424 29.10 26.31 -3.87
N LEU A 425 30.37 26.20 -4.31
CA LEU A 425 31.52 26.72 -3.56
C LEU A 425 31.37 28.21 -3.29
N ARG A 426 30.88 28.97 -4.26
CA ARG A 426 30.67 30.40 -4.08
C ARG A 426 29.53 30.70 -3.11
N LEU A 427 28.36 30.04 -3.25
CA LEU A 427 27.25 30.22 -2.35
C LEU A 427 27.59 29.85 -0.91
N ARG A 428 28.31 28.75 -0.70
CA ARG A 428 28.74 28.32 0.64
C ARG A 428 29.78 29.25 1.28
N ARG A 429 30.67 29.89 0.49
CA ARG A 429 31.72 30.74 1.03
C ARG A 429 31.27 32.18 1.25
N HIS A 430 30.46 32.73 0.36
CA HIS A 430 30.20 34.16 0.29
C HIS A 430 28.77 34.51 -0.13
N GLY A 431 27.93 33.50 -0.40
CA GLY A 431 26.56 33.72 -0.90
C GLY A 431 25.54 33.95 0.20
N PRO A 432 24.42 34.57 -0.12
CA PRO A 432 23.28 34.66 0.78
C PRO A 432 22.63 33.27 0.92
N ALA A 433 21.99 33.02 2.08
CA ALA A 433 21.19 31.80 2.28
C ALA A 433 20.00 31.70 1.30
N PHE A 434 19.49 32.86 0.86
CA PHE A 434 18.40 33.00 -0.11
C PHE A 434 18.93 33.74 -1.35
N PRO A 435 19.50 33.03 -2.33
CA PRO A 435 20.09 33.65 -3.51
C PRO A 435 18.99 34.16 -4.44
N ASP A 436 19.15 35.41 -4.86
CA ASP A 436 18.40 36.03 -5.93
C ASP A 436 19.17 36.03 -7.26
N ALA A 437 18.54 36.55 -8.31
CA ALA A 437 19.17 36.69 -9.62
C ALA A 437 20.51 37.47 -9.57
N ALA A 438 20.62 38.47 -8.70
CA ALA A 438 21.84 39.25 -8.56
C ALA A 438 22.97 38.42 -7.94
N ALA A 439 22.70 37.60 -6.92
CA ALA A 439 23.61 36.67 -6.31
C ALA A 439 24.11 35.55 -7.25
N LEU A 440 23.29 35.20 -8.26
CA LEU A 440 23.60 34.13 -9.22
C LEU A 440 24.43 34.61 -10.42
N ARG A 441 24.41 35.92 -10.76
CA ARG A 441 25.11 36.52 -11.91
C ARG A 441 26.64 36.44 -11.86
N PRO A 442 27.33 36.64 -10.72
CA PRO A 442 28.80 36.66 -10.69
C PRO A 442 29.42 35.32 -11.09
N GLY A 443 30.47 35.33 -11.93
CA GLY A 443 31.21 34.16 -12.40
C GLY A 443 32.27 34.49 -13.43
N ASN A 444 32.90 33.50 -14.03
CA ASN A 444 33.90 33.70 -15.05
C ASN A 444 33.23 34.05 -16.38
N ARG A 445 33.18 35.34 -16.70
CA ARG A 445 32.64 35.85 -17.98
C ARG A 445 33.52 35.60 -19.18
N GLN A 446 34.81 35.23 -18.98
CA GLN A 446 35.72 34.86 -20.06
C GLN A 446 35.40 33.45 -20.61
N ASP A 447 34.70 32.61 -19.83
CA ASP A 447 34.21 31.33 -20.24
C ASP A 447 32.77 31.50 -20.80
N ALA A 448 32.62 31.58 -22.12
CA ALA A 448 31.38 31.83 -22.79
C ALA A 448 30.29 30.79 -22.44
N ALA A 449 30.68 29.52 -22.27
CA ALA A 449 29.77 28.45 -21.88
C ALA A 449 29.25 28.63 -20.44
N GLU A 450 30.13 29.04 -19.52
CA GLU A 450 29.70 29.35 -18.15
C GLU A 450 28.80 30.59 -18.10
N ALA A 451 29.09 31.61 -18.91
CA ALA A 451 28.25 32.80 -19.00
C ALA A 451 26.84 32.47 -19.52
N GLN A 452 26.72 31.70 -20.61
CA GLN A 452 25.43 31.26 -21.16
C GLN A 452 24.65 30.41 -20.13
N TRP A 453 25.31 29.46 -19.44
CA TRP A 453 24.70 28.65 -18.41
C TRP A 453 24.14 29.49 -17.25
N ARG A 454 24.87 30.56 -16.85
CA ARG A 454 24.44 31.47 -15.79
C ARG A 454 23.23 32.32 -16.19
N ASP A 455 23.26 32.84 -17.41
CA ASP A 455 22.15 33.64 -17.91
C ASP A 455 20.87 32.77 -17.96
N TRP A 456 20.95 31.54 -18.47
CA TRP A 456 19.90 30.56 -18.40
C TRP A 456 19.41 30.31 -16.96
N LEU A 457 20.31 30.13 -16.01
CA LEU A 457 19.95 29.88 -14.62
C LEU A 457 19.23 31.08 -14.00
N VAL A 458 19.74 32.29 -14.23
CA VAL A 458 19.15 33.54 -13.73
C VAL A 458 17.74 33.73 -14.29
N ASP A 459 17.56 33.52 -15.58
CA ASP A 459 16.24 33.65 -16.24
C ASP A 459 15.27 32.59 -15.74
N TRP A 460 15.72 31.33 -15.58
CA TRP A 460 14.90 30.26 -15.02
C TRP A 460 14.48 30.55 -13.58
N VAL A 461 15.42 30.98 -12.72
CA VAL A 461 15.10 31.32 -11.31
C VAL A 461 14.14 32.50 -11.24
N ALA A 462 14.33 33.54 -12.06
CA ALA A 462 13.40 34.67 -12.14
C ALA A 462 12.01 34.22 -12.54
N ALA A 463 11.87 33.36 -13.54
CA ALA A 463 10.60 32.79 -13.97
C ALA A 463 9.98 31.89 -12.89
N ALA A 464 10.77 31.07 -12.20
CA ALA A 464 10.28 30.15 -11.18
C ALA A 464 9.79 30.86 -9.91
N THR A 465 10.46 31.95 -9.50
CA THR A 465 10.10 32.74 -8.30
C THR A 465 9.12 33.88 -8.57
N ALA A 466 8.81 34.16 -9.84
CA ALA A 466 7.82 35.18 -10.19
C ALA A 466 6.43 34.86 -9.59
N GLY A 467 5.80 35.82 -8.89
CA GLY A 467 4.49 35.62 -8.30
C GLY A 467 4.43 34.72 -7.07
N SER A 468 5.56 34.53 -6.38
CA SER A 468 5.60 33.87 -5.06
C SER A 468 4.59 34.49 -4.12
N GLY A 469 3.68 33.70 -3.53
CA GLY A 469 2.62 34.17 -2.63
C GLY A 469 1.33 34.64 -3.29
N ALA A 470 1.30 34.88 -4.60
CA ALA A 470 0.09 35.31 -5.31
C ALA A 470 -0.82 34.12 -5.67
N THR A 471 -2.13 34.28 -5.52
CA THR A 471 -3.08 33.26 -5.99
C THR A 471 -3.27 33.33 -7.50
N ALA A 472 -3.26 32.18 -8.16
CA ALA A 472 -3.52 32.07 -9.60
C ALA A 472 -4.55 30.95 -9.88
N PRO A 473 -5.23 30.94 -11.03
CA PRO A 473 -6.04 29.81 -11.45
C PRO A 473 -5.22 28.55 -11.53
N LEU A 474 -5.77 27.43 -11.02
CA LEU A 474 -5.05 26.16 -11.01
C LEU A 474 -4.55 25.74 -12.41
N PRO A 475 -5.32 25.86 -13.52
CA PRO A 475 -4.82 25.54 -14.85
C PRO A 475 -3.54 26.30 -15.23
N GLN A 476 -3.48 27.57 -14.89
CA GLN A 476 -2.30 28.42 -15.16
C GLN A 476 -1.09 27.96 -14.31
N THR A 477 -1.34 27.61 -13.04
CA THR A 477 -0.30 27.14 -12.14
C THR A 477 0.28 25.80 -12.61
N VAL A 478 -0.58 24.85 -13.04
CA VAL A 478 -0.16 23.56 -13.61
C VAL A 478 0.67 23.74 -14.88
N ALA A 479 0.19 24.57 -15.81
CA ALA A 479 0.89 24.85 -17.06
C ALA A 479 2.26 25.50 -16.82
N ARG A 480 2.31 26.48 -15.90
CA ARG A 480 3.57 27.14 -15.51
C ARG A 480 4.55 26.16 -14.88
N HIS A 481 4.10 25.33 -13.93
CA HIS A 481 4.93 24.32 -13.28
C HIS A 481 5.54 23.36 -14.31
N ARG A 482 4.71 22.84 -15.22
CA ARG A 482 5.15 21.96 -16.30
C ARG A 482 6.20 22.62 -17.19
N ALA A 483 5.95 23.85 -17.63
CA ALA A 483 6.89 24.61 -18.46
C ALA A 483 8.23 24.83 -17.76
N LEU A 484 8.23 25.18 -16.46
CA LEU A 484 9.43 25.34 -15.64
C LEU A 484 10.22 24.04 -15.48
N ALA A 485 9.51 22.93 -15.24
CA ALA A 485 10.15 21.61 -15.13
C ALA A 485 10.78 21.18 -16.47
N GLU A 486 10.06 21.34 -17.56
CA GLU A 486 10.56 21.02 -18.92
C GLU A 486 11.76 21.91 -19.28
N ALA A 487 11.73 23.22 -19.00
CA ALA A 487 12.84 24.14 -19.26
C ALA A 487 14.08 23.83 -18.42
N LEU A 488 13.92 23.40 -17.15
CA LEU A 488 15.02 22.98 -16.30
C LEU A 488 15.65 21.67 -16.82
N ALA A 489 14.83 20.75 -17.27
CA ALA A 489 15.26 19.48 -17.82
C ALA A 489 15.94 19.63 -19.19
N ALA A 490 15.46 20.53 -20.04
CA ALA A 490 16.06 20.84 -21.34
C ALA A 490 17.46 21.45 -21.19
N GLY A 491 17.66 22.35 -20.24
CA GLY A 491 18.92 23.07 -20.04
C GLY A 491 19.15 24.27 -20.95
N PRO A 492 20.33 24.93 -20.88
CA PRO A 492 20.62 26.13 -21.64
C PRO A 492 20.64 25.85 -23.15
N GLY A 493 19.81 26.59 -23.90
CA GLY A 493 19.68 26.43 -25.37
C GLY A 493 18.98 25.15 -25.81
N GLY A 494 18.53 24.30 -24.87
CA GLY A 494 17.78 23.10 -25.17
C GLY A 494 16.31 23.40 -25.48
N SER A 495 15.69 22.52 -26.27
CA SER A 495 14.25 22.53 -26.57
C SER A 495 13.61 21.22 -26.06
N GLY A 496 12.33 21.28 -25.71
CA GLY A 496 11.62 20.10 -25.21
C GLY A 496 11.73 19.89 -23.71
N ALA A 497 11.71 18.65 -23.27
CA ALA A 497 11.62 18.27 -21.86
C ALA A 497 12.83 17.45 -21.37
N GLY A 498 13.94 17.44 -22.10
CA GLY A 498 15.04 16.52 -21.79
C GLY A 498 14.55 15.09 -21.59
N ALA A 499 15.12 14.39 -20.63
CA ALA A 499 14.72 13.03 -20.27
C ALA A 499 13.57 12.98 -19.25
N LEU A 500 12.91 14.09 -18.93
CA LEU A 500 11.91 14.16 -17.84
C LEU A 500 10.76 13.16 -18.02
N TRP A 501 10.29 12.99 -19.27
CA TRP A 501 9.14 12.14 -19.59
C TRP A 501 9.53 10.79 -20.19
N GLU A 502 10.83 10.49 -20.18
CA GLU A 502 11.36 9.23 -20.70
C GLU A 502 11.24 8.11 -19.67
N GLU A 503 11.40 6.89 -20.13
CA GLU A 503 11.27 5.66 -19.36
C GLU A 503 9.91 5.52 -18.64
N THR A 504 9.67 4.39 -18.01
CA THR A 504 8.38 4.10 -17.34
C THR A 504 8.04 5.14 -16.27
N ALA A 505 9.04 5.60 -15.51
CA ALA A 505 8.79 6.60 -14.47
C ALA A 505 8.40 7.97 -15.04
N GLY A 506 9.03 8.37 -16.15
CA GLY A 506 8.69 9.61 -16.87
C GLY A 506 7.31 9.54 -17.53
N GLU A 507 6.94 8.39 -18.12
CA GLU A 507 5.61 8.18 -18.69
C GLU A 507 4.50 8.27 -17.64
N VAL A 508 4.69 7.63 -16.47
CA VAL A 508 3.74 7.70 -15.35
C VAL A 508 3.64 9.12 -14.82
N ALA A 509 4.77 9.83 -14.70
CA ALA A 509 4.79 11.23 -14.26
C ALA A 509 4.05 12.15 -15.24
N ARG A 510 4.25 11.95 -16.55
CA ARG A 510 3.52 12.70 -17.58
C ARG A 510 2.02 12.45 -17.48
N ALA A 511 1.61 11.19 -17.38
CA ALA A 511 0.19 10.85 -17.24
C ALA A 511 -0.44 11.45 -15.97
N ALA A 512 0.30 11.51 -14.86
CA ALA A 512 -0.16 12.17 -13.62
C ALA A 512 -0.35 13.68 -13.83
N MET A 513 0.59 14.35 -14.51
CA MET A 513 0.49 15.77 -14.83
C MET A 513 -0.62 16.07 -15.84
N ASP A 514 -0.84 15.20 -16.82
CA ASP A 514 -1.93 15.34 -17.79
C ASP A 514 -3.30 15.21 -17.09
N ARG A 515 -3.51 14.22 -16.21
CA ARG A 515 -4.72 14.11 -15.40
C ARG A 515 -4.94 15.33 -14.50
N LEU A 516 -3.86 15.88 -13.91
CA LEU A 516 -3.95 17.09 -13.10
C LEU A 516 -4.35 18.30 -13.96
N ALA A 517 -3.82 18.42 -15.17
CA ALA A 517 -4.15 19.48 -16.12
C ALA A 517 -5.64 19.41 -16.57
N GLU A 518 -6.12 18.20 -16.87
CA GLU A 518 -7.52 17.93 -17.23
C GLU A 518 -8.49 18.28 -16.09
N ALA A 519 -8.13 17.93 -14.84
CA ALA A 519 -8.96 18.20 -13.67
C ALA A 519 -8.84 19.65 -13.15
N ALA A 520 -7.79 20.37 -13.51
CA ALA A 520 -7.46 21.69 -12.98
C ALA A 520 -8.58 22.75 -13.12
N PRO A 521 -9.41 22.78 -14.17
CA PRO A 521 -10.53 23.74 -14.27
C PRO A 521 -11.47 23.69 -13.06
N ALA A 522 -11.64 22.53 -12.42
CA ALA A 522 -12.47 22.36 -11.24
C ALA A 522 -11.81 22.86 -9.94
N GLY A 523 -10.49 23.11 -9.93
CA GLY A 523 -9.73 23.40 -8.70
C GLY A 523 -9.70 24.88 -8.25
N GLY A 524 -10.29 25.81 -9.03
CA GLY A 524 -10.38 27.22 -8.69
C GLY A 524 -9.02 27.92 -8.65
N ARG A 525 -8.84 28.83 -7.68
CA ARG A 525 -7.59 29.57 -7.47
C ARG A 525 -6.76 28.95 -6.34
N VAL A 526 -5.47 28.89 -6.51
CA VAL A 526 -4.52 28.27 -5.56
C VAL A 526 -3.34 29.20 -5.29
N THR A 527 -2.78 29.14 -4.08
CA THR A 527 -1.45 29.66 -3.81
C THR A 527 -0.41 28.65 -4.32
N PRO A 528 0.84 29.06 -4.56
CA PRO A 528 1.90 28.09 -4.89
C PRO A 528 2.12 27.02 -3.81
N ALA A 529 1.93 27.34 -2.53
CA ALA A 529 2.02 26.38 -1.43
C ALA A 529 0.88 25.35 -1.45
N ASP A 530 -0.36 25.78 -1.70
CA ASP A 530 -1.50 24.87 -1.89
C ASP A 530 -1.26 23.94 -3.08
N TYR A 531 -0.71 24.49 -4.17
CA TYR A 531 -0.37 23.71 -5.36
C TYR A 531 0.70 22.63 -5.07
N ALA A 532 1.77 22.97 -4.36
CA ALA A 532 2.80 22.00 -3.98
C ALA A 532 2.22 20.84 -3.15
N THR A 533 1.34 21.14 -2.19
CA THR A 533 0.63 20.15 -1.39
C THR A 533 -0.32 19.27 -2.24
N LEU A 534 -1.04 19.88 -3.18
CA LEU A 534 -1.90 19.16 -4.12
C LEU A 534 -1.07 18.23 -5.01
N LEU A 535 0.04 18.72 -5.55
CA LEU A 535 0.95 17.94 -6.39
C LEU A 535 1.52 16.72 -5.64
N ASP A 536 2.00 16.93 -4.40
CA ASP A 536 2.48 15.82 -3.55
C ASP A 536 1.42 14.73 -3.41
N THR A 537 0.20 15.13 -3.26
CA THR A 537 -0.95 14.25 -3.14
C THR A 537 -1.26 13.48 -4.43
N VAL A 538 -1.21 14.17 -5.58
CA VAL A 538 -1.40 13.55 -6.91
C VAL A 538 -0.29 12.53 -7.18
N LEU A 539 0.97 12.89 -6.94
CA LEU A 539 2.12 12.02 -7.15
C LEU A 539 2.15 10.81 -6.18
N ALA A 540 1.56 10.94 -4.98
CA ALA A 540 1.43 9.84 -4.04
C ALA A 540 0.39 8.80 -4.46
N GLY A 541 -0.52 9.14 -5.36
CA GLY A 541 -1.57 8.26 -5.87
C GLY A 541 -1.11 7.27 -6.94
N ASP A 542 0.08 7.45 -7.51
CA ASP A 542 0.60 6.63 -8.60
C ASP A 542 1.85 5.84 -8.18
N GLU A 543 2.01 4.67 -8.79
CA GLU A 543 3.13 3.78 -8.57
C GLU A 543 3.89 3.52 -9.88
N VAL A 544 5.20 3.58 -9.81
CA VAL A 544 6.10 3.20 -10.91
C VAL A 544 6.50 1.75 -10.72
N ARG A 545 6.19 0.92 -11.70
CA ARG A 545 6.64 -0.49 -11.72
C ARG A 545 7.78 -0.62 -12.70
N SER A 546 8.90 -1.15 -12.24
CA SER A 546 10.05 -1.40 -13.12
C SER A 546 9.68 -2.37 -14.22
N PRO A 547 10.03 -2.10 -15.49
CA PRO A 547 9.89 -3.05 -16.58
C PRO A 547 10.91 -4.20 -16.48
N VAL A 548 11.95 -4.04 -15.65
CA VAL A 548 12.94 -5.10 -15.41
C VAL A 548 12.29 -6.16 -14.54
N GLU A 549 12.16 -7.36 -15.09
CA GLU A 549 11.64 -8.50 -14.34
C GLU A 549 12.47 -8.75 -13.10
N GLY A 550 11.79 -8.79 -11.94
CA GLY A 550 12.37 -9.24 -10.69
C GLY A 550 12.70 -10.73 -10.72
N HIS A 551 13.37 -11.21 -9.69
CA HIS A 551 13.62 -12.63 -9.53
C HIS A 551 12.29 -13.40 -9.48
N PRO A 552 12.05 -14.42 -10.35
CA PRO A 552 10.72 -15.01 -10.55
C PRO A 552 10.15 -15.71 -9.30
N ARG A 553 10.99 -16.03 -8.33
CA ARG A 553 10.61 -16.74 -7.10
C ARG A 553 10.73 -15.90 -5.83
N LEU A 554 11.29 -14.69 -5.89
CA LEU A 554 11.39 -13.78 -4.75
C LEU A 554 10.39 -12.64 -4.92
N LEU A 555 9.45 -12.54 -4.01
CA LEU A 555 8.34 -11.61 -4.09
C LEU A 555 8.34 -10.67 -2.89
N ILE A 556 7.93 -9.41 -3.11
CA ILE A 556 7.47 -8.52 -2.06
C ILE A 556 6.00 -8.23 -2.33
N GLN A 557 5.15 -8.54 -1.37
CA GLN A 557 3.70 -8.48 -1.54
C GLN A 557 3.06 -7.67 -0.43
N GLY A 558 2.01 -6.93 -0.79
CA GLY A 558 1.03 -6.48 0.19
C GLY A 558 0.18 -7.63 0.69
N THR A 559 -0.59 -7.38 1.75
CA THR A 559 -1.40 -8.44 2.40
C THR A 559 -2.47 -9.02 1.47
N LEU A 560 -3.07 -8.20 0.61
CA LEU A 560 -4.12 -8.62 -0.32
C LEU A 560 -3.58 -9.53 -1.44
N GLU A 561 -2.40 -9.25 -1.95
CA GLU A 561 -1.75 -10.03 -3.01
C GLU A 561 -1.36 -11.43 -2.53
N ALA A 562 -1.00 -11.55 -1.26
CA ALA A 562 -0.62 -12.82 -0.64
C ALA A 562 -1.75 -13.86 -0.64
N ARG A 563 -3.02 -13.44 -0.76
CA ARG A 563 -4.19 -14.33 -0.86
C ARG A 563 -4.19 -15.23 -2.10
N ALA A 564 -3.40 -14.90 -3.13
CA ALA A 564 -3.32 -15.71 -4.35
C ALA A 564 -2.67 -17.08 -4.11
N GLY A 565 -1.88 -17.24 -3.04
CA GLY A 565 -1.24 -18.51 -2.67
C GLY A 565 -0.01 -18.87 -3.50
N GLY A 566 0.40 -20.13 -3.43
CA GLY A 566 1.52 -20.66 -4.23
C GLY A 566 2.91 -20.28 -3.69
N LEU A 567 3.04 -20.04 -2.38
CA LEU A 567 4.30 -19.74 -1.71
C LEU A 567 4.78 -20.97 -0.94
N ASP A 568 6.07 -21.28 -1.05
CA ASP A 568 6.74 -22.28 -0.22
C ASP A 568 7.14 -21.68 1.13
N LEU A 569 7.51 -20.39 1.14
CA LEU A 569 7.90 -19.64 2.32
C LEU A 569 7.25 -18.25 2.34
N ALA A 570 6.60 -17.91 3.45
CA ALA A 570 6.09 -16.57 3.71
C ALA A 570 6.85 -15.92 4.88
N ILE A 571 7.26 -14.68 4.70
CA ILE A 571 7.84 -13.84 5.74
C ILE A 571 6.88 -12.69 6.03
N LEU A 572 6.25 -12.71 7.21
CA LEU A 572 5.37 -11.65 7.65
C LEU A 572 6.22 -10.61 8.40
N GLY A 573 6.56 -9.54 7.69
CA GLY A 573 7.53 -8.54 8.17
C GLY A 573 6.88 -7.31 8.77
N GLY A 574 7.53 -6.72 9.79
CA GLY A 574 7.07 -5.51 10.43
C GLY A 574 5.85 -5.73 11.34
N LEU A 575 5.78 -6.86 12.05
CA LEU A 575 4.66 -7.20 12.94
C LEU A 575 4.68 -6.37 14.24
N ASN A 576 4.57 -5.06 14.07
CA ASN A 576 4.43 -4.09 15.15
C ASN A 576 3.05 -3.42 15.13
N GLU A 577 2.53 -3.08 16.31
CA GLU A 577 1.27 -2.36 16.44
C GLU A 577 1.37 -0.98 15.77
N GLY A 578 0.34 -0.61 15.01
CA GLY A 578 0.36 0.59 14.17
C GLY A 578 0.96 0.39 12.77
N GLY A 579 1.80 -0.63 12.57
CA GLY A 579 2.30 -1.09 11.27
C GLY A 579 1.39 -2.17 10.69
N TRP A 580 1.30 -3.32 11.36
CA TRP A 580 0.40 -4.40 10.98
C TRP A 580 -0.33 -4.95 12.23
N PRO A 581 -1.60 -4.57 12.43
CA PRO A 581 -2.46 -3.72 11.60
C PRO A 581 -2.08 -2.24 11.64
N SER A 582 -2.24 -1.56 10.50
CA SER A 582 -2.22 -0.10 10.49
C SER A 582 -3.44 0.43 11.23
N LEU A 583 -3.24 1.49 12.02
CA LEU A 583 -4.36 2.16 12.67
C LEU A 583 -5.24 2.84 11.62
N PRO A 584 -6.57 2.69 11.70
CA PRO A 584 -7.46 3.44 10.84
C PRO A 584 -7.27 4.94 11.05
N ALA A 585 -7.17 5.68 9.94
CA ALA A 585 -7.18 7.14 10.03
C ALA A 585 -8.48 7.64 10.67
N ALA A 586 -8.39 8.71 11.46
CA ALA A 586 -9.58 9.35 12.02
C ALA A 586 -10.46 9.88 10.87
N ASP A 587 -11.75 9.54 10.92
CA ASP A 587 -12.73 10.10 9.99
C ASP A 587 -13.04 11.54 10.41
N PRO A 588 -12.77 12.55 9.55
CA PRO A 588 -13.04 13.93 9.90
C PRO A 588 -14.54 14.30 9.91
N TRP A 589 -15.38 13.43 9.33
CA TRP A 589 -16.79 13.72 9.07
C TRP A 589 -17.74 13.00 10.03
N LEU A 590 -17.58 11.69 10.19
CA LEU A 590 -18.50 10.84 10.93
C LEU A 590 -17.78 10.14 12.09
N ASN A 591 -18.31 10.26 13.28
CA ASN A 591 -17.86 9.45 14.40
C ASN A 591 -18.43 8.02 14.30
N ARG A 592 -17.95 7.10 15.16
CA ARG A 592 -18.35 5.69 15.14
C ARG A 592 -19.87 5.48 15.33
N ALA A 593 -20.50 6.28 16.19
CA ALA A 593 -21.93 6.16 16.46
C ALA A 593 -22.75 6.56 15.21
N MET A 594 -22.34 7.64 14.55
CA MET A 594 -22.96 8.10 13.29
C MET A 594 -22.80 7.08 12.17
N ARG A 595 -21.58 6.52 11.99
CA ARG A 595 -21.33 5.48 10.99
C ARG A 595 -22.22 4.27 11.22
N ARG A 596 -22.36 3.84 12.48
CA ARG A 596 -23.26 2.74 12.85
C ARG A 596 -24.73 3.05 12.54
N ALA A 597 -25.20 4.24 12.93
CA ALA A 597 -26.57 4.66 12.68
C ALA A 597 -26.92 4.69 11.17
N LEU A 598 -25.92 5.01 10.33
CA LEU A 598 -26.05 5.02 8.87
C LEU A 598 -25.85 3.62 8.23
N GLY A 599 -25.52 2.61 8.99
CA GLY A 599 -25.16 1.28 8.44
C GLY A 599 -23.84 1.26 7.69
N LEU A 600 -22.99 2.30 7.86
CA LEU A 600 -21.68 2.37 7.25
C LEU A 600 -20.67 1.50 8.00
N PRO A 601 -19.71 0.90 7.30
CA PRO A 601 -18.66 0.12 7.93
C PRO A 601 -17.89 0.90 8.98
N LEU A 602 -17.58 0.25 10.10
CA LEU A 602 -16.73 0.85 11.12
C LEU A 602 -15.25 0.80 10.70
N PRO A 603 -14.39 1.70 11.23
CA PRO A 603 -12.96 1.69 10.94
C PRO A 603 -12.28 0.36 11.25
N GLU A 604 -12.76 -0.37 12.26
CA GLU A 604 -12.29 -1.69 12.70
C GLU A 604 -12.41 -2.77 11.62
N ARG A 605 -13.26 -2.59 10.65
CA ARG A 605 -13.35 -3.45 9.46
C ARG A 605 -12.02 -3.63 8.75
N ARG A 606 -11.18 -2.59 8.67
CA ARG A 606 -9.84 -2.68 8.08
C ARG A 606 -8.93 -3.59 8.91
N ILE A 607 -9.06 -3.53 10.23
CA ILE A 607 -8.33 -4.41 11.15
C ILE A 607 -8.76 -5.86 10.94
N GLY A 608 -10.07 -6.14 10.82
CA GLY A 608 -10.58 -7.48 10.54
C GLY A 608 -10.11 -8.06 9.20
N LEU A 609 -10.03 -7.24 8.16
CA LEU A 609 -9.46 -7.67 6.87
C LEU A 609 -7.97 -7.97 7.00
N ALA A 610 -7.20 -7.13 7.69
CA ALA A 610 -5.78 -7.36 7.96
C ALA A 610 -5.55 -8.59 8.86
N ALA A 611 -6.47 -8.87 9.80
CA ALA A 611 -6.46 -10.09 10.61
C ALA A 611 -6.70 -11.35 9.77
N HIS A 612 -7.63 -11.27 8.80
CA HIS A 612 -7.86 -12.35 7.85
C HIS A 612 -6.61 -12.64 7.00
N ASP A 613 -5.94 -11.57 6.51
CA ASP A 613 -4.71 -11.70 5.75
C ASP A 613 -3.58 -12.29 6.59
N PHE A 614 -3.47 -11.88 7.85
CA PHE A 614 -2.52 -12.47 8.80
C PHE A 614 -2.81 -13.95 9.03
N GLN A 615 -4.07 -14.34 9.30
CA GLN A 615 -4.47 -15.73 9.51
C GLN A 615 -4.12 -16.61 8.30
N GLN A 616 -4.41 -16.11 7.10
CA GLN A 616 -4.09 -16.79 5.83
C GLN A 616 -2.58 -16.99 5.66
N ALA A 617 -1.80 -15.93 5.82
CA ALA A 617 -0.37 -15.96 5.60
C ALA A 617 0.37 -16.76 6.70
N ALA A 618 -0.06 -16.66 7.96
CA ALA A 618 0.51 -17.41 9.07
C ALA A 618 0.24 -18.92 9.01
N ALA A 619 -0.73 -19.35 8.22
CA ALA A 619 -1.10 -20.75 8.01
C ALA A 619 -0.35 -21.42 6.84
N LEU A 620 0.45 -20.69 6.05
CA LEU A 620 1.21 -21.21 4.90
C LEU A 620 2.23 -22.29 5.34
N PRO A 621 2.80 -23.12 4.42
CA PRO A 621 3.67 -24.24 4.78
C PRO A 621 4.82 -23.86 5.71
N ARG A 622 5.65 -22.90 5.30
CA ARG A 622 6.76 -22.35 6.10
C ARG A 622 6.53 -20.86 6.32
N VAL A 623 6.66 -20.44 7.56
CA VAL A 623 6.37 -19.05 7.94
C VAL A 623 7.45 -18.47 8.83
N VAL A 624 7.84 -17.26 8.55
CA VAL A 624 8.66 -16.43 9.42
C VAL A 624 7.84 -15.22 9.84
N LEU A 625 7.65 -15.07 11.14
CA LEU A 625 7.09 -13.88 11.74
C LEU A 625 8.26 -12.98 12.15
N SER A 626 8.26 -11.71 11.73
CA SER A 626 9.35 -10.82 12.08
C SER A 626 8.87 -9.46 12.56
N ARG A 627 9.63 -8.88 13.49
CA ARG A 627 9.45 -7.53 14.01
C ARG A 627 10.77 -6.92 14.46
N ALA A 628 10.85 -5.60 14.43
CA ALA A 628 11.88 -4.85 15.14
C ALA A 628 11.38 -4.48 16.54
N ALA A 629 12.19 -4.70 17.58
CA ALA A 629 11.86 -4.35 18.96
C ALA A 629 11.91 -2.84 19.22
N ARG A 630 12.64 -2.11 18.39
CA ARG A 630 12.73 -0.64 18.42
C ARG A 630 12.61 -0.11 16.99
N ASP A 631 12.07 1.08 16.82
CA ASP A 631 12.20 1.87 15.62
C ASP A 631 13.32 2.93 15.79
N ASP A 632 13.35 3.92 14.91
CA ASP A 632 14.36 4.97 14.95
C ASP A 632 14.16 5.92 16.17
N GLU A 633 13.00 5.90 16.84
CA GLU A 633 12.63 6.83 17.91
C GLU A 633 12.41 6.15 19.26
N ALA A 634 11.73 4.97 19.30
CA ALA A 634 11.25 4.36 20.52
C ALA A 634 11.22 2.82 20.48
N GLU A 635 10.88 2.22 21.61
CA GLU A 635 10.49 0.80 21.66
C GLU A 635 9.13 0.59 21.01
N THR A 636 9.02 -0.46 20.20
CA THR A 636 7.79 -0.81 19.51
C THR A 636 6.99 -1.86 20.28
N LEU A 637 5.69 -1.85 20.15
CA LEU A 637 4.83 -2.90 20.65
C LEU A 637 4.62 -3.98 19.59
N PRO A 638 4.70 -5.28 19.93
CA PRO A 638 4.39 -6.33 18.96
C PRO A 638 2.93 -6.25 18.52
N ALA A 639 2.65 -6.58 17.26
CA ALA A 639 1.30 -6.64 16.71
C ALA A 639 0.39 -7.49 17.62
N ARG A 640 -0.86 -7.06 17.79
CA ARG A 640 -1.84 -7.71 18.66
C ARG A 640 -2.01 -9.20 18.38
N TRP A 641 -1.95 -9.62 17.14
CA TRP A 641 -2.07 -11.04 16.76
C TRP A 641 -0.85 -11.85 17.15
N LEU A 642 0.34 -11.27 17.02
CA LEU A 642 1.59 -11.88 17.48
C LEU A 642 1.57 -12.02 19.01
N THR A 643 1.15 -10.97 19.73
CA THR A 643 0.98 -10.99 21.20
C THR A 643 0.00 -12.09 21.63
N ARG A 644 -1.13 -12.25 20.92
CA ARG A 644 -2.12 -13.29 21.22
C ARG A 644 -1.56 -14.69 20.99
N LEU A 645 -0.87 -14.92 19.84
CA LEU A 645 -0.27 -16.20 19.52
C LEU A 645 0.82 -16.58 20.54
N THR A 646 1.74 -15.68 20.84
CA THR A 646 2.83 -15.91 21.79
C THR A 646 2.30 -16.04 23.23
N GLY A 647 1.28 -15.26 23.59
CA GLY A 647 0.60 -15.35 24.89
C GLY A 647 -0.12 -16.68 25.09
N LEU A 648 -0.83 -17.18 24.07
CA LEU A 648 -1.47 -18.49 24.11
C LEU A 648 -0.42 -19.60 24.32
N LEU A 649 0.65 -19.60 23.54
CA LEU A 649 1.72 -20.60 23.68
C LEU A 649 2.40 -20.52 25.04
N ALA A 650 2.73 -19.34 25.54
CA ALA A 650 3.34 -19.13 26.84
C ALA A 650 2.43 -19.62 27.99
N GLY A 651 1.11 -19.41 27.86
CA GLY A 651 0.09 -19.83 28.83
C GLY A 651 -0.31 -21.29 28.76
N SER A 652 0.09 -22.04 27.71
CA SER A 652 -0.25 -23.45 27.51
C SER A 652 0.69 -24.44 28.23
N GLY A 653 1.34 -24.01 29.32
CA GLY A 653 2.24 -24.83 30.13
C GLY A 653 3.61 -25.09 29.50
N PRO A 654 4.38 -26.06 30.05
CA PRO A 654 5.77 -26.29 29.62
C PRO A 654 5.92 -26.63 28.13
N GLY A 655 4.98 -27.37 27.54
CA GLY A 655 4.99 -27.72 26.13
C GLY A 655 4.83 -26.50 25.21
N GLY A 656 3.92 -25.60 25.52
CA GLY A 656 3.74 -24.36 24.79
C GLY A 656 4.92 -23.41 24.94
N GLN A 657 5.51 -23.32 26.14
CA GLN A 657 6.73 -22.55 26.40
C GLN A 657 7.92 -23.07 25.59
N ALA A 658 8.10 -24.41 25.53
CA ALA A 658 9.13 -25.04 24.72
C ALA A 658 8.92 -24.76 23.21
N ALA A 659 7.68 -24.82 22.72
CA ALA A 659 7.32 -24.46 21.35
C ALA A 659 7.68 -23.01 21.02
N LEU A 660 7.33 -22.06 21.89
CA LEU A 660 7.69 -20.66 21.74
C LEU A 660 9.20 -20.42 21.76
N ALA A 661 9.92 -21.09 22.66
CA ALA A 661 11.39 -21.03 22.72
C ALA A 661 12.04 -21.56 21.42
N ALA A 662 11.49 -22.63 20.84
CA ALA A 662 11.97 -23.18 19.58
C ALA A 662 11.77 -22.20 18.39
N MET A 663 10.62 -21.52 18.33
CA MET A 663 10.38 -20.46 17.34
C MET A 663 11.40 -19.33 17.44
N ARG A 664 11.64 -18.82 18.66
CA ARG A 664 12.61 -17.76 18.94
C ARG A 664 14.03 -18.19 18.67
N GLY A 665 14.39 -19.43 19.00
CA GLY A 665 15.70 -20.00 18.74
C GLY A 665 16.05 -20.00 17.25
N ARG A 666 15.10 -20.38 16.39
CA ARG A 666 15.27 -20.31 14.91
C ARG A 666 15.46 -18.87 14.43
N GLY A 667 14.71 -17.92 15.00
CA GLY A 667 14.86 -16.50 14.67
C GLY A 667 16.20 -15.92 15.12
N ALA A 668 16.63 -16.25 16.33
CA ALA A 668 17.93 -15.82 16.87
C ALA A 668 19.11 -16.30 16.02
N ALA A 669 19.02 -17.51 15.43
CA ALA A 669 20.05 -18.00 14.52
C ALA A 669 20.20 -17.11 13.27
N TRP A 670 19.09 -16.62 12.70
CA TRP A 670 19.15 -15.70 11.56
C TRP A 670 19.74 -14.33 11.93
N LEU A 671 19.41 -13.82 13.10
CA LEU A 671 20.00 -12.57 13.62
C LEU A 671 21.50 -12.72 13.86
N ALA A 672 21.93 -13.87 14.39
CA ALA A 672 23.36 -14.17 14.58
C ALA A 672 24.12 -14.23 13.25
N LEU A 673 23.53 -14.84 12.19
CA LEU A 673 24.10 -14.84 10.85
C LEU A 673 24.20 -13.41 10.27
N GLY A 674 23.18 -12.58 10.46
CA GLY A 674 23.21 -11.18 10.06
C GLY A 674 24.33 -10.40 10.77
N ALA A 675 24.48 -10.57 12.08
CA ALA A 675 25.54 -9.95 12.86
C ALA A 675 26.93 -10.42 12.42
N ALA A 676 27.08 -11.71 12.13
CA ALA A 676 28.35 -12.26 11.63
C ALA A 676 28.74 -11.70 10.26
N LEU A 677 27.75 -11.47 9.38
CA LEU A 677 27.96 -10.86 8.06
C LEU A 677 28.44 -9.40 8.14
N GLU A 678 28.02 -8.67 9.17
CA GLU A 678 28.40 -7.27 9.39
C GLU A 678 29.67 -7.13 10.24
N THR A 679 30.04 -8.17 10.96
CA THR A 679 31.30 -8.18 11.70
C THR A 679 32.44 -8.33 10.70
N PRO A 680 33.41 -7.38 10.64
CA PRO A 680 34.59 -7.58 9.81
C PRO A 680 35.23 -8.94 10.16
N ALA A 681 35.50 -9.76 9.16
CA ALA A 681 36.24 -11.01 9.37
C ALA A 681 37.45 -10.67 10.20
N ALA A 682 37.57 -11.28 11.38
CA ALA A 682 38.80 -11.17 12.18
C ALA A 682 39.91 -11.67 11.26
N GLY A 683 40.68 -10.77 10.71
CA GLY A 683 41.65 -11.05 9.66
C GLY A 683 42.54 -12.19 10.12
N THR A 684 42.64 -13.20 9.28
CA THR A 684 43.66 -14.22 9.37
C THR A 684 45.02 -13.53 9.57
N GLY A 685 45.44 -13.33 10.83
CA GLY A 685 46.80 -12.99 11.20
C GLY A 685 47.40 -11.61 10.74
N GLY A 686 46.61 -10.79 10.07
CA GLY A 686 47.10 -9.45 9.69
C GLY A 686 47.03 -8.50 10.90
N GLN A 687 48.18 -8.00 11.35
CA GLN A 687 48.22 -6.89 12.30
C GLN A 687 47.23 -5.82 11.81
N ARG A 688 46.26 -5.46 12.67
CA ARG A 688 45.42 -4.27 12.39
C ARG A 688 46.41 -3.13 12.15
N ALA A 689 46.48 -2.63 10.92
CA ALA A 689 47.23 -1.47 10.61
C ALA A 689 46.81 -0.39 11.59
N GLY A 690 47.72 0.07 12.44
CA GLY A 690 47.45 1.13 13.40
C GLY A 690 46.88 2.31 12.60
N ARG A 691 45.86 2.97 13.11
CA ARG A 691 45.31 4.19 12.48
C ARG A 691 46.50 5.13 12.22
N PRO A 692 46.80 5.49 10.96
CA PRO A 692 47.90 6.37 10.68
C PRO A 692 47.70 7.65 11.46
N ALA A 693 48.63 7.99 12.34
CA ALA A 693 48.62 9.29 13.01
C ALA A 693 48.94 10.35 11.95
N PRO A 694 48.03 11.25 11.60
CA PRO A 694 48.29 12.28 10.61
C PRO A 694 49.38 13.18 11.16
N ARG A 695 50.57 13.07 10.58
CA ARG A 695 51.68 14.00 10.85
C ARG A 695 51.81 14.93 9.65
N PRO A 696 51.53 16.24 9.81
CA PRO A 696 51.77 17.16 8.72
C PRO A 696 53.26 17.13 8.37
N PRO A 697 53.63 17.03 7.07
CA PRO A 697 55.03 17.07 6.65
C PRO A 697 55.67 18.34 7.17
N LEU A 698 56.86 18.25 7.80
CA LEU A 698 57.56 19.39 8.36
C LEU A 698 57.78 20.49 7.32
N ALA A 699 58.03 20.10 6.05
CA ALA A 699 58.18 21.02 4.92
C ALA A 699 56.93 21.82 4.56
N ALA A 700 55.73 21.30 4.90
CA ALA A 700 54.44 21.98 4.64
C ALA A 700 53.97 22.84 5.83
N ARG A 701 54.69 22.88 6.93
CA ARG A 701 54.33 23.72 8.07
C ARG A 701 54.53 25.20 7.71
N PRO A 702 53.51 26.06 7.89
CA PRO A 702 53.69 27.50 7.71
C PRO A 702 54.72 28.03 8.71
N ARG A 703 55.61 28.90 8.26
CA ARG A 703 56.64 29.53 9.10
C ARG A 703 56.06 30.43 10.19
N ALA A 704 54.82 30.86 10.03
CA ALA A 704 54.07 31.63 11.01
C ALA A 704 52.59 31.14 11.02
N LEU A 705 51.99 31.03 12.20
CA LEU A 705 50.58 30.70 12.41
C LEU A 705 49.83 31.96 12.83
N SER A 706 48.79 32.36 12.11
CA SER A 706 47.89 33.40 12.58
C SER A 706 47.00 32.87 13.71
N VAL A 707 46.48 33.74 14.57
CA VAL A 707 45.55 33.39 15.65
C VAL A 707 44.36 32.61 15.12
N THR A 708 43.85 32.93 13.93
CA THR A 708 42.75 32.22 13.26
C THR A 708 43.14 30.78 12.90
N ARG A 709 44.36 30.52 12.46
CA ARG A 709 44.86 29.17 12.15
C ARG A 709 45.13 28.34 13.41
N VAL A 710 45.51 28.97 14.51
CA VAL A 710 45.64 28.31 15.82
C VAL A 710 44.24 27.88 16.30
N GLY A 711 43.24 28.72 16.17
CA GLY A 711 41.83 28.37 16.50
C GLY A 711 41.27 27.21 15.70
N LEU A 712 41.69 27.03 14.42
CA LEU A 712 41.33 25.88 13.58
C LEU A 712 42.06 24.59 13.95
N LEU A 713 43.24 24.68 14.58
CA LEU A 713 44.01 23.50 15.03
C LEU A 713 43.55 22.97 16.39
N VAL A 714 42.83 23.78 17.17
CA VAL A 714 42.33 23.41 18.53
C VAL A 714 40.89 22.92 18.50
N ARG A 715 40.19 23.13 17.41
CA ARG A 715 38.88 22.51 17.13
C ARG A 715 39.06 21.20 16.36
#